data_9ae957e33385fa6a8afe26c60c701c6c
#
_entry.id   9ae957e33385fa6a8afe26c60c701c6c
#
_cell.length_a   1.000
_cell.length_b   1.000
_cell.length_c   1.000
_cell.angle_alpha   90.00
_cell.angle_beta   90.00
_cell.angle_gamma   90.00
#
_symmetry.space_group_name_H-M   'P 1'
#
loop_
_entity.id
_entity.type
_entity.pdbx_description
1 polymer ?
#
loop_
_entity_poly.entity_id
_entity_poly.type
_entity_poly.pdbx_seq_one_letter_code
_entity_poly.pdbx_strand_id
1 'polypeptide(L)'
;MDQFAQIAANGIGGNAALLEPVTPIPHETVICRLEQADAQPIAVKPHLSTTEELKTKLAAMREAYRPFLENHAPAFESLRRRMDLTSFLRDGQPVTIPEYGGPIGACKKTYETTFELPALLAGQSVYIHFDGADYRAVVTVNDTFGGEHEGFFSPFEFEITGIVKDGTNRLKVELYNDHIYMGNDPGGSEETEGDKLYAATGLGWDGPLDGWHHCPSGTGIYNRVYVEIRNSVHISDLYIRPLDGKAEAWLEIQNDRYDTLPVELSLSLYGQNFPETVFEDHRFTPETTRFVGMGDSLTEAAVKSELGKGIPMPLKHGKNLYKLKFDLPDAKLWDLETPYLYQLHAAVLVNGTCTDRLAQQFGMRSFTQDTESPQRKGMFYLNGRSIRLRGANTMGFEQQDVLRGDLPQLIDDILLAKLCNMNFLRLTQRPVQDEVYEYCDKLGLMTQTDLPLFGVMRRFRVPEGIRQAEELARMVRKHPCNVVVSYINEPFPNANNEPHRHLIRPELENFFTCCDLVVKFSNPDQVIKHVDGDYDPPTDGIPDNHCYPMWYNGHGIDIGRLHRGYWLPVKPGWYYGCGEYGAEGLDSAEVMEECYPREWLREPFDPGHIVRSQTKSFSGFFYDAQEDMQGWISRSQRYQAFATRMMTEAFRRDDRMVSNAIHLFIDAWPSGWMKSIMDCKRIPKQAYFAYRDALAPLLVSLRTDRFAYTAGETIQIEAFLCNDTAKSGAYTLAFELYNEQNKLIQTGRVPAHADACRAAYIASAEFPAETAQDRETLTLRAVLLDGNGDVVNDTEQKLTVFQDVTVVPNDNVVILKLEPGLHTVAGETVTVKPCGMLPLHFVSRKTGYPAVAEFKEQDFSYWYDAKEDCITPLLDTTFTAEGFTPILLSSNTDEDGNWVPVLAAAEKRYNGKRYVICQLELRQENPVAKRFLRNLYRLGTK
;
A
#
# COMPACT_ATOMS: atom_id res chain seq x y z
N MET A 1 -24.13 -11.25 14.91
CA MET A 1 -22.89 -11.79 14.30
C MET A 1 -22.34 -10.68 13.43
N ASP A 2 -21.06 -10.34 13.56
CA ASP A 2 -20.40 -9.34 12.74
C ASP A 2 -20.52 -9.76 11.27
N GLN A 3 -20.86 -8.82 10.37
CA GLN A 3 -21.05 -9.07 8.94
C GLN A 3 -19.75 -9.61 8.31
N PHE A 4 -18.61 -9.06 8.71
CA PHE A 4 -17.29 -9.55 8.30
C PHE A 4 -17.01 -10.95 8.78
N ALA A 5 -17.44 -11.27 9.97
CA ALA A 5 -17.34 -12.57 10.55
C ALA A 5 -18.12 -13.65 9.77
N GLN A 6 -19.26 -13.28 9.21
CA GLN A 6 -20.03 -14.17 8.34
C GLN A 6 -19.40 -14.36 6.95
N ILE A 7 -18.85 -13.29 6.41
CA ILE A 7 -18.13 -13.33 5.12
C ILE A 7 -16.87 -14.20 5.27
N ALA A 8 -16.10 -13.99 6.34
CA ALA A 8 -14.91 -14.76 6.64
C ALA A 8 -15.21 -16.25 6.91
N ALA A 9 -16.26 -16.56 7.66
CA ALA A 9 -16.64 -17.95 7.98
C ALA A 9 -17.07 -18.78 6.76
N ASN A 10 -17.57 -18.13 5.72
CA ASN A 10 -18.09 -18.82 4.52
C ASN A 10 -17.11 -18.87 3.36
N GLY A 11 -15.93 -18.29 3.50
CA GLY A 11 -14.99 -18.08 2.40
C GLY A 11 -15.52 -17.09 1.35
N ILE A 12 -14.61 -16.39 0.70
CA ILE A 12 -15.00 -15.45 -0.35
C ILE A 12 -15.27 -16.24 -1.63
N GLY A 13 -16.45 -16.19 -2.07
CA GLY A 13 -17.01 -17.04 -3.13
C GLY A 13 -18.15 -17.88 -2.58
N GLY A 14 -18.21 -18.09 -1.25
CA GLY A 14 -19.22 -18.94 -0.63
C GLY A 14 -20.59 -18.31 -0.46
N ASN A 15 -20.72 -16.98 -0.46
CA ASN A 15 -22.04 -16.37 -0.26
C ASN A 15 -22.21 -15.06 -1.02
N ALA A 16 -22.43 -15.17 -2.33
CA ALA A 16 -22.79 -14.04 -3.21
C ALA A 16 -23.96 -13.20 -2.66
N ALA A 17 -24.81 -13.80 -1.79
CA ALA A 17 -25.93 -13.12 -1.15
C ALA A 17 -25.52 -12.02 -0.12
N LEU A 18 -24.27 -12.02 0.34
CA LEU A 18 -23.74 -10.99 1.26
C LEU A 18 -23.05 -9.84 0.53
N LEU A 19 -22.78 -9.98 -0.77
CA LEU A 19 -22.13 -8.94 -1.57
C LEU A 19 -23.16 -7.90 -2.01
N GLU A 20 -22.75 -6.64 -1.99
CA GLU A 20 -23.56 -5.52 -2.47
C GLU A 20 -23.06 -5.03 -3.82
N PRO A 21 -23.96 -4.76 -4.79
CA PRO A 21 -23.54 -4.08 -6.01
C PRO A 21 -23.18 -2.63 -5.71
N VAL A 22 -21.91 -2.28 -5.85
CA VAL A 22 -21.38 -0.92 -5.62
C VAL A 22 -21.33 -0.08 -6.89
N THR A 23 -21.24 -0.75 -8.03
CA THR A 23 -21.47 -0.17 -9.35
C THR A 23 -22.63 -0.90 -10.02
N PRO A 24 -23.88 -0.63 -9.61
CA PRO A 24 -25.03 -1.38 -10.11
C PRO A 24 -25.12 -1.28 -11.63
N ILE A 25 -25.67 -2.33 -12.23
CA ILE A 25 -26.07 -2.26 -13.64
C ILE A 25 -27.10 -1.15 -13.73
N PRO A 26 -26.93 -0.15 -14.58
CA PRO A 26 -27.86 0.97 -14.67
C PRO A 26 -29.27 0.46 -15.03
N HIS A 27 -30.29 0.97 -14.34
CA HIS A 27 -31.69 0.66 -14.69
C HIS A 27 -32.08 1.25 -16.06
N GLU A 28 -31.44 2.38 -16.43
CA GLU A 28 -31.56 2.98 -17.75
C GLU A 28 -30.18 2.93 -18.43
N THR A 29 -30.05 2.06 -19.42
CA THR A 29 -28.81 1.93 -20.19
C THR A 29 -28.82 2.85 -21.39
N VAL A 30 -27.77 3.65 -21.54
CA VAL A 30 -27.49 4.37 -22.78
C VAL A 30 -26.78 3.42 -23.74
N ILE A 31 -27.47 2.94 -24.76
CA ILE A 31 -26.91 2.01 -25.75
C ILE A 31 -26.31 2.77 -26.92
N CYS A 32 -25.02 2.59 -27.14
CA CYS A 32 -24.33 3.01 -28.33
C CYS A 32 -24.18 1.82 -29.30
N ARG A 33 -25.10 1.67 -30.24
CA ARG A 33 -24.97 0.65 -31.28
C ARG A 33 -23.87 1.05 -32.23
N LEU A 34 -22.92 0.13 -32.42
CA LEU A 34 -21.84 0.38 -33.36
C LEU A 34 -22.33 0.13 -34.80
N GLU A 35 -21.98 1.03 -35.67
CA GLU A 35 -22.30 0.98 -37.09
C GLU A 35 -21.05 0.66 -37.92
N GLN A 36 -21.21 0.21 -39.13
CA GLN A 36 -20.10 -0.08 -40.04
C GLN A 36 -19.20 1.16 -40.18
N ALA A 37 -17.89 0.98 -40.01
CA ALA A 37 -16.95 2.08 -40.05
C ALA A 37 -16.86 2.71 -41.45
N ASP A 38 -17.12 4.01 -41.53
CA ASP A 38 -16.95 4.85 -42.71
C ASP A 38 -15.81 5.86 -42.58
N ALA A 39 -15.15 5.90 -41.42
CA ALA A 39 -14.12 6.83 -41.06
C ALA A 39 -12.77 6.16 -40.81
N GLN A 40 -11.71 6.93 -40.81
CA GLN A 40 -10.38 6.46 -40.37
C GLN A 40 -10.32 6.31 -38.85
N PRO A 41 -9.48 5.37 -38.33
CA PRO A 41 -9.26 5.25 -36.89
C PRO A 41 -8.82 6.57 -36.25
N ILE A 42 -9.27 6.80 -35.01
CA ILE A 42 -8.79 7.92 -34.21
C ILE A 42 -7.32 7.67 -33.86
N ALA A 43 -6.46 8.64 -34.13
CA ALA A 43 -5.06 8.55 -33.79
C ALA A 43 -4.87 8.73 -32.28
N VAL A 44 -4.39 7.67 -31.61
CA VAL A 44 -4.04 7.69 -30.19
C VAL A 44 -2.53 7.70 -30.01
N LYS A 45 -2.03 8.28 -28.94
CA LYS A 45 -0.60 8.20 -28.59
C LYS A 45 -0.32 6.86 -27.97
N PRO A 46 0.84 6.23 -28.29
CA PRO A 46 1.25 5.00 -27.61
C PRO A 46 1.33 5.22 -26.10
N HIS A 47 0.84 4.24 -25.34
CA HIS A 47 1.01 4.22 -23.89
C HIS A 47 2.47 3.95 -23.53
N LEU A 48 2.92 4.51 -22.42
CA LEU A 48 4.23 4.22 -21.86
C LEU A 48 4.33 2.73 -21.53
N SER A 49 5.33 2.04 -22.08
CA SER A 49 5.40 0.58 -21.98
C SER A 49 6.82 0.01 -21.86
N THR A 50 7.85 0.86 -21.91
CA THR A 50 9.24 0.44 -21.87
C THR A 50 10.04 1.14 -20.79
N THR A 51 11.08 0.47 -20.31
CA THR A 51 12.01 1.01 -19.31
C THR A 51 12.71 2.28 -19.82
N GLU A 52 13.09 2.34 -21.10
CA GLU A 52 13.80 3.50 -21.67
C GLU A 52 12.90 4.74 -21.79
N GLU A 53 11.64 4.54 -22.17
CA GLU A 53 10.66 5.64 -22.16
C GLU A 53 10.44 6.14 -20.72
N LEU A 54 10.35 5.22 -19.75
CA LEU A 54 10.20 5.58 -18.33
C LEU A 54 11.39 6.38 -17.82
N LYS A 55 12.63 5.98 -18.13
CA LYS A 55 13.86 6.73 -17.79
C LYS A 55 13.85 8.13 -18.39
N THR A 56 13.40 8.26 -19.64
CA THR A 56 13.29 9.57 -20.31
C THR A 56 12.27 10.46 -19.59
N LYS A 57 11.11 9.92 -19.19
CA LYS A 57 10.09 10.65 -18.44
C LYS A 57 10.58 11.02 -17.05
N LEU A 58 11.30 10.12 -16.37
CA LEU A 58 11.88 10.39 -15.05
C LEU A 58 12.87 11.55 -15.10
N ALA A 59 13.76 11.57 -16.10
CA ALA A 59 14.71 12.67 -16.28
C ALA A 59 13.98 14.02 -16.48
N ALA A 60 12.93 14.05 -17.30
CA ALA A 60 12.12 15.26 -17.49
C ALA A 60 11.41 15.70 -16.20
N MET A 61 10.93 14.75 -15.40
CA MET A 61 10.26 15.04 -14.14
C MET A 61 11.25 15.56 -13.08
N ARG A 62 12.47 15.03 -13.02
CA ARG A 62 13.53 15.58 -12.14
C ARG A 62 13.77 17.07 -12.41
N GLU A 63 13.86 17.45 -13.70
CA GLU A 63 14.04 18.87 -14.06
C GLU A 63 12.81 19.72 -13.67
N ALA A 64 11.60 19.20 -13.83
CA ALA A 64 10.39 19.91 -13.45
C ALA A 64 10.29 20.14 -11.93
N TYR A 65 10.72 19.17 -11.11
CA TYR A 65 10.67 19.26 -9.65
C TYR A 65 11.96 19.81 -9.00
N ARG A 66 13.05 19.99 -9.77
CA ARG A 66 14.31 20.55 -9.27
C ARG A 66 14.15 21.85 -8.47
N PRO A 67 13.30 22.83 -8.90
CA PRO A 67 13.12 24.06 -8.13
C PRO A 67 12.61 23.84 -6.70
N PHE A 68 11.79 22.80 -6.49
CA PHE A 68 11.25 22.50 -5.16
C PHE A 68 12.27 21.84 -4.21
N LEU A 69 13.38 21.35 -4.75
CA LEU A 69 14.50 20.81 -3.95
C LEU A 69 15.49 21.90 -3.52
N GLU A 70 15.41 23.10 -4.11
CA GLU A 70 16.28 24.23 -3.76
C GLU A 70 15.84 24.85 -2.43
N ASN A 71 16.80 25.37 -1.67
CA ASN A 71 16.51 26.10 -0.44
C ASN A 71 16.82 27.60 -0.64
N HIS A 72 15.80 28.43 -0.50
CA HIS A 72 15.89 29.89 -0.61
C HIS A 72 15.89 30.60 0.75
N ALA A 73 15.58 29.87 1.84
CA ALA A 73 15.65 30.43 3.18
C ALA A 73 17.10 30.79 3.54
N PRO A 74 17.33 31.84 4.36
CA PRO A 74 18.65 32.17 4.86
C PRO A 74 19.30 31.00 5.59
N ALA A 75 20.63 30.90 5.50
CA ALA A 75 21.37 29.89 6.24
C ALA A 75 21.06 29.96 7.74
N PHE A 76 20.69 28.84 8.29
CA PHE A 76 20.34 28.72 9.70
C PHE A 76 21.60 28.44 10.51
N GLU A 77 21.88 29.30 11.51
CA GLU A 77 22.97 29.13 12.45
C GLU A 77 22.43 28.67 13.80
N SER A 78 22.68 27.42 14.14
CA SER A 78 22.35 26.87 15.45
C SER A 78 23.32 27.40 16.53
N LEU A 79 22.80 27.66 17.73
CA LEU A 79 23.62 27.96 18.91
C LEU A 79 24.09 26.68 19.63
N ARG A 80 23.59 25.53 19.21
CA ARG A 80 23.93 24.23 19.77
C ARG A 80 25.23 23.70 19.18
N ARG A 81 26.00 23.03 20.01
CA ARG A 81 27.23 22.35 19.56
C ARG A 81 26.96 20.86 19.50
N ARG A 82 26.93 20.31 18.30
CA ARG A 82 26.69 18.90 18.05
C ARG A 82 28.00 18.17 17.75
N MET A 83 28.08 16.94 18.26
CA MET A 83 29.17 15.99 18.00
C MET A 83 28.55 14.66 17.59
N ASP A 84 28.66 14.29 16.32
CA ASP A 84 28.16 13.02 15.81
C ASP A 84 29.09 11.88 16.29
N LEU A 85 28.47 10.80 16.74
CA LEU A 85 29.15 9.57 17.19
C LEU A 85 28.92 8.48 16.15
N THR A 86 29.92 8.14 15.37
CA THR A 86 29.82 7.16 14.28
C THR A 86 30.61 5.89 14.53
N SER A 87 31.68 5.96 15.34
CA SER A 87 32.57 4.84 15.59
C SER A 87 32.28 4.22 16.95
N PHE A 88 31.89 2.95 16.98
CA PHE A 88 31.58 2.21 18.19
C PHE A 88 32.32 0.85 18.22
N LEU A 89 32.41 0.29 19.40
CA LEU A 89 32.66 -1.14 19.61
C LEU A 89 31.30 -1.81 19.91
N ARG A 90 30.87 -2.72 19.05
CA ARG A 90 29.71 -3.58 19.30
C ARG A 90 30.19 -4.93 19.80
N ASP A 91 29.87 -5.24 21.06
CA ASP A 91 30.33 -6.47 21.71
C ASP A 91 31.84 -6.69 21.57
N GLY A 92 32.60 -5.57 21.68
CA GLY A 92 34.05 -5.54 21.54
C GLY A 92 34.59 -5.54 20.10
N GLN A 93 33.75 -5.54 19.08
CA GLN A 93 34.15 -5.46 17.66
C GLN A 93 33.88 -4.06 17.10
N PRO A 94 34.79 -3.47 16.33
CA PRO A 94 34.58 -2.19 15.69
C PRO A 94 33.41 -2.20 14.72
N VAL A 95 32.53 -1.19 14.85
CA VAL A 95 31.40 -0.97 13.93
C VAL A 95 31.22 0.51 13.66
N THR A 96 30.61 0.83 12.52
CA THR A 96 30.22 2.19 12.17
C THR A 96 28.71 2.30 12.25
N ILE A 97 28.20 3.34 12.91
CA ILE A 97 26.77 3.67 12.99
C ILE A 97 26.43 4.58 11.81
N PRO A 98 25.31 4.37 11.09
CA PRO A 98 24.21 3.42 11.34
C PRO A 98 24.57 1.94 11.10
N GLU A 99 24.03 1.05 11.94
CA GLU A 99 24.21 -0.38 11.83
C GLU A 99 22.92 -1.12 12.20
N TYR A 100 22.53 -2.09 11.37
CA TYR A 100 21.33 -2.90 11.58
C TYR A 100 21.54 -4.32 11.08
N GLY A 101 20.94 -5.29 11.72
CA GLY A 101 21.00 -6.69 11.27
C GLY A 101 20.65 -7.69 12.39
N GLY A 102 20.89 -8.98 12.11
CA GLY A 102 20.63 -10.04 13.07
C GLY A 102 21.43 -9.93 14.39
N PRO A 103 21.13 -10.80 15.35
CA PRO A 103 20.18 -11.90 15.24
C PRO A 103 18.72 -11.43 15.36
N ILE A 104 17.80 -12.29 14.90
CA ILE A 104 16.37 -12.10 15.07
C ILE A 104 15.99 -12.60 16.47
N GLY A 105 15.03 -11.93 17.12
CA GLY A 105 14.49 -12.32 18.39
C GLY A 105 15.29 -11.88 19.61
N ALA A 106 15.12 -12.59 20.72
CA ALA A 106 15.68 -12.19 22.00
C ALA A 106 17.21 -12.16 21.99
N CYS A 107 17.77 -10.97 22.06
CA CYS A 107 19.21 -10.77 22.12
C CYS A 107 19.58 -9.44 22.80
N LYS A 108 20.87 -9.29 23.08
CA LYS A 108 21.43 -8.05 23.59
C LYS A 108 22.68 -7.73 22.77
N LYS A 109 22.78 -6.49 22.30
CA LYS A 109 24.00 -5.92 21.72
C LYS A 109 24.51 -4.81 22.65
N THR A 110 25.81 -4.72 22.84
CA THR A 110 26.42 -3.67 23.65
C THR A 110 27.27 -2.81 22.75
N TYR A 111 26.95 -1.51 22.67
CA TYR A 111 27.69 -0.52 21.91
C TYR A 111 28.47 0.36 22.89
N GLU A 112 29.77 0.56 22.66
CA GLU A 112 30.62 1.40 23.47
C GLU A 112 31.41 2.36 22.59
N THR A 113 31.50 3.61 23.05
CA THR A 113 32.36 4.63 22.44
C THR A 113 32.79 5.66 23.46
N THR A 114 33.71 6.54 23.10
CA THR A 114 34.11 7.68 23.88
C THR A 114 33.88 8.97 23.10
N PHE A 115 33.64 10.05 23.83
CA PHE A 115 33.52 11.38 23.27
C PHE A 115 34.19 12.43 24.18
N GLU A 116 34.65 13.50 23.57
CA GLU A 116 35.36 14.57 24.26
C GLU A 116 34.43 15.74 24.50
N LEU A 117 34.33 16.22 25.75
CA LEU A 117 33.59 17.43 26.08
C LEU A 117 34.56 18.55 26.45
N PRO A 118 34.35 19.78 25.91
CA PRO A 118 35.03 20.96 26.44
C PRO A 118 34.52 21.28 27.87
N ALA A 119 35.24 22.08 28.60
CA ALA A 119 34.75 22.63 29.87
C ALA A 119 33.40 23.32 29.64
N LEU A 120 32.36 22.89 30.36
CA LEU A 120 31.03 23.45 30.25
C LEU A 120 30.99 24.86 30.90
N LEU A 121 30.31 25.77 30.20
CA LEU A 121 30.02 27.06 30.75
C LEU A 121 28.80 26.98 31.71
N ALA A 122 28.76 27.87 32.70
CA ALA A 122 27.59 27.94 33.57
C ALA A 122 26.32 28.21 32.75
N GLY A 123 25.29 27.40 32.96
CA GLY A 123 24.02 27.49 32.23
C GLY A 123 24.00 26.73 30.90
N GLN A 124 24.90 25.77 30.72
CA GLN A 124 24.84 24.81 29.62
C GLN A 124 24.37 23.45 30.13
N SER A 125 23.63 22.74 29.28
CA SER A 125 23.19 21.36 29.46
C SER A 125 23.72 20.50 28.33
N VAL A 126 23.93 19.20 28.60
CA VAL A 126 24.41 18.20 27.63
C VAL A 126 23.35 17.13 27.45
N TYR A 127 23.07 16.83 26.22
CA TYR A 127 22.13 15.80 25.82
C TYR A 127 22.83 14.75 24.97
N ILE A 128 22.48 13.49 25.17
CA ILE A 128 22.74 12.39 24.21
C ILE A 128 21.46 12.10 23.43
N HIS A 129 21.55 12.13 22.12
CA HIS A 129 20.41 11.99 21.21
C HIS A 129 20.59 10.81 20.28
N PHE A 130 19.48 10.12 20.01
CA PHE A 130 19.36 9.01 19.06
C PHE A 130 18.21 9.33 18.11
N ASP A 131 18.48 9.28 16.80
CA ASP A 131 17.42 9.42 15.79
C ASP A 131 16.64 8.09 15.56
N GLY A 132 17.16 6.98 16.09
CA GLY A 132 16.49 5.68 16.07
C GLY A 132 17.40 4.54 16.51
N ALA A 133 16.88 3.67 17.34
CA ALA A 133 17.54 2.44 17.78
C ALA A 133 16.51 1.34 18.00
N ASP A 134 16.75 0.15 17.50
CA ASP A 134 15.81 -0.96 17.54
C ASP A 134 16.34 -2.07 18.48
N TYR A 135 15.79 -2.34 19.67
CA TYR A 135 14.43 -1.96 20.09
C TYR A 135 14.42 -1.18 21.40
N ARG A 136 14.95 -1.74 22.51
CA ARG A 136 15.00 -1.08 23.81
C ARG A 136 16.45 -0.71 24.15
N ALA A 137 16.70 0.60 24.21
CA ALA A 137 18.02 1.16 24.49
C ALA A 137 18.15 1.56 25.95
N VAL A 138 19.18 1.05 26.64
CA VAL A 138 19.57 1.49 27.98
C VAL A 138 20.91 2.21 27.87
N VAL A 139 20.92 3.49 28.20
CA VAL A 139 22.08 4.38 28.02
C VAL A 139 22.77 4.61 29.34
N THR A 140 24.09 4.42 29.35
CA THR A 140 24.96 4.63 30.50
C THR A 140 26.11 5.55 30.09
N VAL A 141 26.41 6.58 30.87
CA VAL A 141 27.53 7.46 30.65
C VAL A 141 28.41 7.47 31.90
N ASN A 142 29.72 7.25 31.76
CA ASN A 142 30.68 7.13 32.87
C ASN A 142 30.19 6.20 34.00
N ASP A 143 29.64 5.04 33.62
CA ASP A 143 29.08 4.04 34.52
C ASP A 143 27.84 4.48 35.32
N THR A 144 27.26 5.64 34.99
CA THR A 144 26.04 6.16 35.59
C THR A 144 24.87 6.04 34.61
N PHE A 145 23.72 5.55 35.07
CA PHE A 145 22.50 5.44 34.26
C PHE A 145 22.08 6.81 33.71
N GLY A 146 21.96 6.91 32.41
CA GLY A 146 21.57 8.12 31.69
C GLY A 146 20.10 8.15 31.26
N GLY A 147 19.53 6.98 30.97
CA GLY A 147 18.13 6.87 30.52
C GLY A 147 17.84 5.58 29.80
N GLU A 148 16.57 5.38 29.49
CA GLU A 148 16.06 4.20 28.79
C GLU A 148 14.92 4.62 27.85
N HIS A 149 14.88 4.03 26.64
CA HIS A 149 13.81 4.22 25.67
C HIS A 149 13.47 2.86 25.03
N GLU A 150 12.18 2.64 24.80
CA GLU A 150 11.66 1.48 24.08
C GLU A 150 10.93 1.95 22.80
N GLY A 151 11.02 1.18 21.73
CA GLY A 151 10.47 1.50 20.42
C GLY A 151 11.56 1.79 19.39
N PHE A 152 11.35 1.42 18.13
CA PHE A 152 12.43 1.49 17.15
C PHE A 152 12.47 2.81 16.36
N PHE A 153 11.33 3.47 16.12
CA PHE A 153 11.22 4.50 15.10
C PHE A 153 11.39 5.93 15.61
N SER A 154 11.03 6.16 16.88
CA SER A 154 11.00 7.53 17.41
C SER A 154 12.39 8.01 17.81
N PRO A 155 12.77 9.25 17.48
CA PRO A 155 13.92 9.89 18.09
C PRO A 155 13.73 10.07 19.60
N PHE A 156 14.81 9.89 20.36
CA PHE A 156 14.81 10.11 21.81
C PHE A 156 16.11 10.70 22.29
N GLU A 157 16.07 11.38 23.45
CA GLU A 157 17.24 12.01 24.06
C GLU A 157 17.20 11.96 25.58
N PHE A 158 18.38 12.02 26.18
CA PHE A 158 18.54 12.08 27.63
C PHE A 158 19.45 13.24 28.01
N GLU A 159 19.04 13.99 29.03
CA GLU A 159 19.90 15.00 29.65
C GLU A 159 20.95 14.27 30.50
N ILE A 160 22.22 14.53 30.21
CA ILE A 160 23.38 13.88 30.86
C ILE A 160 24.32 14.85 31.57
N THR A 161 23.95 16.10 31.75
CA THR A 161 24.78 17.17 32.32
C THR A 161 25.39 16.76 33.68
N GLY A 162 24.58 16.10 34.52
CA GLY A 162 25.02 15.74 35.88
C GLY A 162 25.98 14.53 35.96
N ILE A 163 26.18 13.81 34.84
CA ILE A 163 26.99 12.59 34.78
C ILE A 163 28.18 12.64 33.83
N VAL A 164 28.30 13.73 33.07
CA VAL A 164 29.46 13.98 32.20
C VAL A 164 30.52 14.80 32.94
N LYS A 165 31.74 14.80 32.41
CA LYS A 165 32.88 15.57 32.90
C LYS A 165 33.61 16.24 31.74
N ASP A 166 34.42 17.22 32.03
CA ASP A 166 35.36 17.80 31.07
C ASP A 166 36.36 16.74 30.58
N GLY A 167 36.65 16.77 29.28
CA GLY A 167 37.51 15.78 28.61
C GLY A 167 36.76 14.51 28.23
N THR A 168 37.43 13.37 28.32
CA THR A 168 36.94 12.10 27.83
C THR A 168 35.80 11.52 28.67
N ASN A 169 34.69 11.21 28.03
CA ASN A 169 33.53 10.53 28.60
C ASN A 169 33.31 9.18 27.86
N ARG A 170 32.85 8.19 28.59
CA ARG A 170 32.52 6.87 28.03
C ARG A 170 31.00 6.73 27.93
N LEU A 171 30.53 6.44 26.73
CA LEU A 171 29.14 6.08 26.43
C LEU A 171 29.04 4.55 26.25
N LYS A 172 28.07 3.96 26.93
CA LYS A 172 27.66 2.56 26.73
C LYS A 172 26.15 2.53 26.46
N VAL A 173 25.76 1.83 25.38
CA VAL A 173 24.36 1.58 25.02
C VAL A 173 24.15 0.09 25.01
N GLU A 174 23.29 -0.39 25.88
CA GLU A 174 22.81 -1.78 25.88
C GLU A 174 21.48 -1.80 25.14
N LEU A 175 21.48 -2.48 23.98
CA LEU A 175 20.33 -2.58 23.12
C LEU A 175 19.74 -3.98 23.23
N TYR A 176 18.51 -4.05 23.73
CA TYR A 176 17.77 -5.30 23.93
C TYR A 176 16.75 -5.43 22.81
N ASN A 177 16.75 -6.60 22.16
CA ASN A 177 15.74 -7.01 21.20
C ASN A 177 14.92 -8.17 21.76
N ASP A 178 13.73 -8.37 21.18
CA ASP A 178 12.85 -9.46 21.52
C ASP A 178 12.14 -9.96 20.26
N HIS A 179 11.47 -11.10 20.37
CA HIS A 179 10.58 -11.58 19.34
C HIS A 179 9.33 -10.69 19.24
N ILE A 180 8.74 -10.67 18.05
CA ILE A 180 7.41 -10.11 17.84
C ILE A 180 6.40 -11.09 18.41
N TYR A 181 5.38 -10.57 19.08
CA TYR A 181 4.27 -11.40 19.50
C TYR A 181 3.34 -11.66 18.30
N MET A 182 3.32 -12.92 17.82
CA MET A 182 2.53 -13.32 16.65
C MET A 182 1.16 -13.90 17.02
N GLY A 183 0.88 -14.04 18.30
CA GLY A 183 -0.39 -14.56 18.78
C GLY A 183 -0.59 -16.05 18.46
N ASN A 184 -1.83 -16.45 18.16
CA ASN A 184 -2.18 -17.82 17.80
C ASN A 184 -1.95 -18.16 16.33
N ASP A 185 -0.93 -17.60 15.70
CA ASP A 185 -0.59 -17.98 14.34
C ASP A 185 -0.31 -19.51 14.30
N PRO A 186 -1.02 -20.28 13.48
CA PRO A 186 -0.77 -21.71 13.35
C PRO A 186 0.66 -22.07 12.90
N GLY A 187 1.36 -21.10 12.32
CA GLY A 187 2.78 -21.22 11.96
C GLY A 187 3.75 -20.62 12.97
N GLY A 188 3.23 -19.95 14.02
CA GLY A 188 4.05 -19.35 15.06
C GLY A 188 4.62 -20.40 16.00
N SER A 189 5.95 -20.51 16.09
CA SER A 189 6.58 -21.28 17.15
C SER A 189 6.60 -20.45 18.45
N GLU A 190 6.63 -21.13 19.60
CA GLU A 190 6.84 -20.46 20.90
C GLU A 190 8.11 -19.60 20.90
N GLU A 191 9.08 -19.94 20.07
CA GLU A 191 10.34 -19.24 19.90
C GLU A 191 10.21 -17.86 19.22
N THR A 192 9.10 -17.58 18.54
CA THR A 192 8.83 -16.28 17.90
C THR A 192 7.98 -15.35 18.77
N GLU A 193 7.47 -15.80 19.90
CA GLU A 193 6.65 -15.00 20.79
C GLU A 193 7.47 -14.20 21.80
N GLY A 194 7.36 -12.87 21.74
CA GLY A 194 7.97 -11.94 22.67
C GLY A 194 7.07 -10.75 22.96
N ASP A 195 7.66 -9.65 23.40
CA ASP A 195 6.92 -8.45 23.80
C ASP A 195 7.21 -7.24 22.90
N LYS A 196 7.98 -7.40 21.85
CA LYS A 196 8.29 -6.32 20.92
C LYS A 196 7.05 -5.86 20.17
N LEU A 197 6.72 -4.59 20.30
CA LEU A 197 5.70 -3.95 19.46
C LEU A 197 6.31 -3.59 18.11
N TYR A 198 6.04 -4.42 17.14
CA TYR A 198 6.63 -4.29 15.81
C TYR A 198 5.72 -4.98 14.79
N ALA A 199 5.66 -4.41 13.60
CA ALA A 199 5.00 -5.08 12.50
C ALA A 199 5.90 -6.14 11.85
N ALA A 200 5.30 -6.96 11.04
CA ALA A 200 6.01 -7.96 10.25
C ALA A 200 6.86 -7.33 9.11
N THR A 201 6.96 -6.02 9.05
CA THR A 201 7.79 -5.29 8.08
C THR A 201 8.83 -4.46 8.83
N GLY A 202 10.05 -4.50 8.39
CA GLY A 202 11.16 -3.83 9.06
C GLY A 202 12.17 -3.24 8.07
N LEU A 203 13.36 -2.98 8.57
CA LEU A 203 14.44 -2.37 7.80
C LEU A 203 15.04 -3.27 6.70
N GLY A 204 14.47 -4.42 6.46
CA GLY A 204 14.91 -5.27 5.38
C GLY A 204 15.91 -6.32 5.79
N TRP A 205 15.76 -6.88 6.97
CA TRP A 205 16.49 -8.06 7.38
C TRP A 205 15.64 -9.30 7.16
N ASP A 206 15.92 -9.99 6.07
CA ASP A 206 15.26 -11.24 5.72
C ASP A 206 16.28 -12.20 5.10
N GLY A 207 16.19 -13.46 5.46
CA GLY A 207 16.97 -14.52 4.86
C GLY A 207 16.26 -15.08 3.64
N PRO A 208 16.75 -14.88 2.41
CA PRO A 208 16.05 -15.34 1.22
C PRO A 208 15.82 -16.84 1.19
N LEU A 209 16.67 -17.63 1.86
CA LEU A 209 16.55 -19.08 1.94
C LEU A 209 15.44 -19.55 2.88
N ASP A 210 15.02 -18.71 3.82
CA ASP A 210 13.98 -19.06 4.78
C ASP A 210 12.57 -18.92 4.18
N GLY A 211 12.46 -18.33 2.99
CA GLY A 211 11.19 -18.13 2.30
C GLY A 211 10.24 -17.16 3.00
N TRP A 212 10.77 -16.40 3.92
CA TRP A 212 10.00 -15.46 4.73
C TRP A 212 9.66 -14.23 3.90
N HIS A 213 8.40 -13.86 3.86
CA HIS A 213 7.92 -12.73 3.06
C HIS A 213 7.63 -11.47 3.88
N HIS A 214 7.62 -11.58 5.20
CA HIS A 214 7.62 -10.43 6.10
C HIS A 214 9.02 -10.26 6.66
N CYS A 215 9.48 -9.02 6.77
CA CYS A 215 10.81 -8.74 7.27
C CYS A 215 10.90 -9.07 8.76
N PRO A 216 11.58 -10.12 9.18
CA PRO A 216 11.82 -10.29 10.60
C PRO A 216 12.66 -9.12 11.11
N SER A 217 12.32 -8.67 12.30
CA SER A 217 13.00 -7.56 12.92
C SER A 217 14.38 -7.97 13.41
N GLY A 218 15.41 -7.44 12.79
CA GLY A 218 16.74 -7.41 13.37
C GLY A 218 16.83 -6.45 14.56
N THR A 219 18.01 -5.97 14.85
CA THR A 219 18.27 -4.99 15.89
C THR A 219 19.51 -4.17 15.55
N GLY A 220 19.58 -2.95 16.05
CA GLY A 220 20.75 -2.09 15.88
C GLY A 220 20.46 -0.61 16.13
N ILE A 221 21.53 0.16 16.21
CA ILE A 221 21.46 1.61 16.14
C ILE A 221 21.49 1.97 14.66
N TYR A 222 20.31 2.04 14.04
CA TYR A 222 20.15 2.14 12.60
C TYR A 222 20.06 3.58 12.07
N ASN A 223 20.17 4.55 12.99
CA ASN A 223 20.15 5.96 12.64
C ASN A 223 21.23 6.72 13.46
N ARG A 224 21.28 8.03 13.32
CA ARG A 224 22.34 8.85 13.91
C ARG A 224 22.33 8.86 15.44
N VAL A 225 23.52 8.97 16.02
CA VAL A 225 23.73 9.23 17.45
C VAL A 225 24.63 10.42 17.59
N TYR A 226 24.29 11.35 18.45
CA TYR A 226 25.14 12.51 18.71
C TYR A 226 25.00 13.05 20.14
N VAL A 227 26.04 13.71 20.58
CA VAL A 227 26.03 14.52 21.82
C VAL A 227 25.83 15.98 21.44
N GLU A 228 24.96 16.66 22.13
CA GLU A 228 24.66 18.06 21.88
C GLU A 228 24.77 18.89 23.16
N ILE A 229 25.54 20.01 23.09
CA ILE A 229 25.62 20.99 24.15
C ILE A 229 24.64 22.12 23.82
N ARG A 230 23.72 22.39 24.74
CA ARG A 230 22.67 23.43 24.64
C ARG A 230 22.79 24.40 25.82
N ASN A 231 22.19 25.59 25.69
CA ASN A 231 21.90 26.37 26.89
C ASN A 231 20.80 25.64 27.71
N SER A 232 20.83 25.84 29.01
CA SER A 232 19.85 25.28 29.96
C SER A 232 18.40 25.78 29.71
N VAL A 233 18.27 26.84 28.90
CA VAL A 233 16.98 27.26 28.33
C VAL A 233 17.04 27.07 26.81
N HIS A 234 16.30 26.12 26.30
CA HIS A 234 16.33 25.77 24.88
C HIS A 234 14.95 25.29 24.39
N ILE A 235 14.76 25.28 23.06
CA ILE A 235 13.55 24.76 22.40
C ILE A 235 13.68 23.24 22.31
N SER A 236 12.84 22.51 23.02
CA SER A 236 12.83 21.05 22.95
C SER A 236 11.99 20.50 21.76
N ASP A 237 10.96 21.26 21.33
CA ASP A 237 10.18 20.92 20.13
C ASP A 237 9.59 22.18 19.49
N LEU A 238 9.46 22.16 18.15
CA LEU A 238 8.86 23.23 17.36
C LEU A 238 7.92 22.59 16.32
N TYR A 239 6.65 22.90 16.43
CA TYR A 239 5.62 22.46 15.49
C TYR A 239 4.84 23.67 14.96
N ILE A 240 4.58 23.71 13.66
CA ILE A 240 3.78 24.74 13.05
C ILE A 240 2.48 24.13 12.54
N ARG A 241 1.37 24.52 13.14
CA ARG A 241 0.03 24.12 12.75
C ARG A 241 -0.52 25.09 11.71
N PRO A 242 -0.74 24.64 10.44
CA PRO A 242 -1.38 25.47 9.44
C PRO A 242 -2.87 25.66 9.77
N LEU A 243 -3.37 26.87 9.55
CA LEU A 243 -4.77 27.26 9.68
C LEU A 243 -5.19 28.06 8.44
N ASP A 244 -6.49 28.33 8.27
CA ASP A 244 -6.96 29.12 7.16
C ASP A 244 -6.49 30.58 7.30
N GLY A 245 -5.62 31.03 6.37
CA GLY A 245 -5.02 32.37 6.37
C GLY A 245 -4.11 32.67 7.56
N LYS A 246 -3.72 31.67 8.34
CA LYS A 246 -2.90 31.83 9.56
C LYS A 246 -2.05 30.60 9.81
N ALA A 247 -1.10 30.72 10.74
CA ALA A 247 -0.42 29.57 11.33
C ALA A 247 -0.26 29.76 12.84
N GLU A 248 -0.09 28.65 13.52
CA GLU A 248 0.16 28.61 14.97
C GLU A 248 1.47 27.87 15.22
N ALA A 249 2.48 28.56 15.70
CA ALA A 249 3.74 27.95 16.12
C ALA A 249 3.64 27.44 17.57
N TRP A 250 3.85 26.16 17.78
CA TRP A 250 3.91 25.53 19.10
C TRP A 250 5.38 25.35 19.49
N LEU A 251 5.83 26.12 20.47
CA LEU A 251 7.18 26.06 20.99
C LEU A 251 7.16 25.37 22.34
N GLU A 252 7.74 24.20 22.42
CA GLU A 252 8.03 23.54 23.69
C GLU A 252 9.42 23.99 24.15
N ILE A 253 9.51 24.74 25.25
CA ILE A 253 10.75 25.27 25.76
C ILE A 253 11.10 24.58 27.08
N GLN A 254 12.27 23.97 27.09
CA GLN A 254 12.84 23.35 28.27
C GLN A 254 13.63 24.39 29.06
N ASN A 255 13.38 24.48 30.36
CA ASN A 255 14.20 25.23 31.31
C ASN A 255 14.77 24.27 32.36
N ASP A 256 16.06 23.98 32.28
CA ASP A 256 16.77 23.09 33.22
C ASP A 256 17.11 23.79 34.52
N ARG A 257 16.89 25.12 34.60
CA ARG A 257 17.15 25.90 35.79
C ARG A 257 15.96 25.87 36.73
N TYR A 258 16.21 25.94 38.02
CA TYR A 258 15.16 25.94 39.04
C TYR A 258 14.50 27.30 39.25
N ASP A 259 15.01 28.34 38.63
CA ASP A 259 14.45 29.68 38.71
C ASP A 259 13.38 29.90 37.62
N THR A 260 12.52 30.85 37.94
CA THR A 260 11.50 31.31 36.99
C THR A 260 12.08 32.48 36.21
N LEU A 261 12.05 32.41 34.89
CA LEU A 261 12.72 33.34 33.99
C LEU A 261 11.74 34.10 33.11
N PRO A 262 11.93 35.43 32.90
CA PRO A 262 11.21 36.11 31.84
C PRO A 262 11.74 35.64 30.46
N VAL A 263 10.85 35.37 29.55
CA VAL A 263 11.17 34.92 28.19
C VAL A 263 10.57 35.87 27.15
N GLU A 264 11.34 36.13 26.10
CA GLU A 264 10.87 36.73 24.85
C GLU A 264 11.12 35.72 23.71
N LEU A 265 10.17 35.58 22.81
CA LEU A 265 10.24 34.68 21.68
C LEU A 265 10.30 35.51 20.40
N SER A 266 11.18 35.13 19.48
CA SER A 266 11.30 35.76 18.16
C SER A 266 11.11 34.74 17.09
N LEU A 267 10.29 35.07 16.10
CA LEU A 267 10.03 34.26 14.92
C LEU A 267 10.44 35.02 13.66
N SER A 268 11.05 34.30 12.70
CA SER A 268 11.26 34.74 11.33
C SER A 268 10.76 33.71 10.36
N LEU A 269 10.06 34.12 9.33
CA LEU A 269 9.40 33.23 8.37
C LEU A 269 9.86 33.52 6.96
N TYR A 270 10.30 32.45 6.28
CA TYR A 270 10.81 32.49 4.91
C TYR A 270 10.13 31.44 4.05
N GLY A 271 10.01 31.71 2.73
CA GLY A 271 9.82 30.66 1.76
C GLY A 271 11.04 29.72 1.78
N GLN A 272 10.82 28.41 1.84
CA GLN A 272 11.92 27.45 1.76
C GLN A 272 12.32 27.17 0.32
N ASN A 273 11.38 26.75 -0.50
CA ASN A 273 11.62 26.39 -1.90
C ASN A 273 11.09 27.44 -2.90
N PHE A 274 10.94 28.66 -2.43
CA PHE A 274 10.63 29.85 -3.25
C PHE A 274 11.18 31.11 -2.56
N PRO A 275 11.58 32.15 -3.35
CA PRO A 275 12.27 33.31 -2.82
C PRO A 275 11.28 34.30 -2.19
N GLU A 276 11.01 34.17 -0.91
CA GLU A 276 10.14 35.09 -0.16
C GLU A 276 10.60 35.22 1.30
N THR A 277 10.67 36.47 1.79
CA THR A 277 10.76 36.77 3.22
C THR A 277 9.40 37.29 3.66
N VAL A 278 8.71 36.51 4.51
CA VAL A 278 7.37 36.88 4.98
C VAL A 278 7.46 37.90 6.10
N PHE A 279 8.27 37.60 7.11
CA PHE A 279 8.62 38.54 8.19
C PHE A 279 9.92 38.11 8.86
N GLU A 280 10.58 39.06 9.53
CA GLU A 280 11.81 38.82 10.29
C GLU A 280 11.71 39.40 11.69
N ASP A 281 12.34 38.76 12.67
CA ASP A 281 12.45 39.15 14.06
C ASP A 281 11.11 39.65 14.66
N HIS A 282 10.02 38.93 14.34
CA HIS A 282 8.73 39.23 14.96
C HIS A 282 8.73 38.73 16.40
N ARG A 283 8.69 39.64 17.35
CA ARG A 283 8.89 39.38 18.77
C ARG A 283 7.58 39.25 19.52
N PHE A 284 7.54 38.24 20.36
CA PHE A 284 6.44 37.95 21.27
C PHE A 284 6.96 38.09 22.71
N THR A 285 6.30 38.91 23.48
CA THR A 285 6.53 38.98 24.91
C THR A 285 5.57 38.03 25.63
N PRO A 286 5.78 37.73 26.93
CA PRO A 286 4.82 36.94 27.72
C PRO A 286 3.38 37.46 27.68
N GLU A 287 3.16 38.71 27.41
CA GLU A 287 1.87 39.36 27.31
C GLU A 287 1.13 38.99 26.00
N THR A 288 1.86 38.65 24.95
CA THR A 288 1.35 38.26 23.65
C THR A 288 1.38 36.75 23.42
N THR A 289 2.01 36.00 24.31
CA THR A 289 2.10 34.56 24.26
C THR A 289 0.89 33.91 24.92
N ARG A 290 0.44 32.84 24.35
CA ARG A 290 -0.59 31.98 24.95
C ARG A 290 0.10 30.78 25.59
N PHE A 291 0.02 30.68 26.92
CA PHE A 291 0.41 29.47 27.65
C PHE A 291 -0.73 28.46 27.57
N VAL A 292 -0.40 27.25 27.16
CA VAL A 292 -1.31 26.14 27.23
C VAL A 292 -0.80 25.19 28.30
N GLY A 293 -1.44 25.27 29.47
CA GLY A 293 -1.20 24.33 30.57
C GLY A 293 -1.69 22.91 30.18
N MET A 294 -1.51 21.96 31.07
CA MET A 294 -1.97 20.59 30.81
C MET A 294 -3.44 20.53 30.40
N GLY A 295 -3.67 20.11 29.20
CA GLY A 295 -4.99 19.88 28.60
C GLY A 295 -5.58 21.11 27.89
N ASP A 296 -6.07 20.89 26.69
CA ASP A 296 -6.89 21.86 25.93
C ASP A 296 -8.28 22.12 26.56
N SER A 297 -8.48 21.69 27.79
CA SER A 297 -9.73 21.87 28.54
C SER A 297 -10.01 23.32 28.95
N LEU A 298 -8.98 24.21 28.90
CA LEU A 298 -9.21 25.63 28.99
C LEU A 298 -9.60 26.16 27.61
N THR A 299 -10.88 26.39 27.41
CA THR A 299 -11.36 27.03 26.20
C THR A 299 -10.66 28.36 25.99
N GLU A 300 -10.46 28.77 24.74
CA GLU A 300 -9.84 30.06 24.42
C GLU A 300 -10.51 31.24 25.13
N ALA A 301 -11.81 31.14 25.42
CA ALA A 301 -12.57 32.12 26.17
C ALA A 301 -12.21 32.13 27.69
N ALA A 302 -12.00 30.97 28.31
CA ALA A 302 -11.61 30.87 29.72
C ALA A 302 -10.20 31.39 29.95
N VAL A 303 -9.25 31.06 29.08
CA VAL A 303 -7.89 31.60 29.13
C VAL A 303 -7.89 33.12 28.94
N LYS A 304 -8.70 33.65 28.04
CA LYS A 304 -8.84 35.12 27.86
C LYS A 304 -9.50 35.81 29.05
N SER A 305 -10.41 35.16 29.77
CA SER A 305 -11.10 35.76 30.92
C SER A 305 -10.24 35.77 32.18
N GLU A 306 -9.44 34.75 32.40
CA GLU A 306 -8.53 34.66 33.58
C GLU A 306 -7.20 35.37 33.37
N LEU A 307 -6.67 35.36 32.14
CA LEU A 307 -5.40 35.97 31.78
C LEU A 307 -5.57 37.32 31.06
N GLY A 308 -6.76 37.79 30.94
CA GLY A 308 -7.23 38.86 30.06
C GLY A 308 -6.60 40.23 30.21
N LYS A 309 -5.55 40.44 30.99
CA LYS A 309 -4.75 41.67 31.07
C LYS A 309 -3.29 41.38 31.41
N GLY A 310 -2.59 40.75 30.48
CA GLY A 310 -1.12 40.81 30.48
C GLY A 310 -0.47 40.31 31.77
N ILE A 311 -0.92 39.17 32.33
CA ILE A 311 -0.14 38.52 33.39
C ILE A 311 1.06 37.89 32.71
N PRO A 312 2.30 38.34 33.01
CA PRO A 312 3.51 37.73 32.46
C PRO A 312 3.48 36.21 32.75
N MET A 313 3.63 35.38 31.74
CA MET A 313 3.77 33.94 31.94
C MET A 313 5.25 33.58 31.91
N PRO A 314 5.91 33.52 33.06
CA PRO A 314 7.33 33.27 33.14
C PRO A 314 7.62 31.80 32.82
N LEU A 315 8.75 31.54 32.17
CA LEU A 315 9.30 30.22 31.93
C LEU A 315 9.63 29.54 33.25
N LYS A 316 8.90 28.50 33.61
CA LYS A 316 9.11 27.70 34.82
C LYS A 316 10.15 26.59 34.55
N HIS A 317 10.68 26.01 35.63
CA HIS A 317 11.51 24.82 35.52
C HIS A 317 10.74 23.71 34.80
N GLY A 318 11.45 22.97 33.94
CA GLY A 318 10.90 21.91 33.12
C GLY A 318 10.31 22.41 31.77
N LYS A 319 9.41 21.66 31.19
CA LYS A 319 8.79 21.93 29.89
C LYS A 319 7.70 23.00 30.00
N ASN A 320 7.73 23.95 29.07
CA ASN A 320 6.73 25.01 28.91
C ASN A 320 6.30 25.08 27.46
N LEU A 321 4.99 25.05 27.20
CA LEU A 321 4.44 25.10 25.85
C LEU A 321 3.82 26.48 25.58
N TYR A 322 4.30 27.14 24.53
CA TYR A 322 3.76 28.39 24.00
C TYR A 322 3.16 28.16 22.60
N LYS A 323 1.93 28.66 22.40
CA LYS A 323 1.25 28.64 21.10
C LYS A 323 1.12 30.08 20.59
N LEU A 324 1.87 30.41 19.56
CA LEU A 324 1.93 31.74 18.95
C LEU A 324 1.21 31.75 17.62
N LYS A 325 0.18 32.58 17.47
CA LYS A 325 -0.54 32.76 16.21
C LYS A 325 0.04 33.94 15.44
N PHE A 326 0.15 33.75 14.13
CA PHE A 326 0.50 34.80 13.20
C PHE A 326 -0.33 34.69 11.91
N ASP A 327 -0.61 35.85 11.28
CA ASP A 327 -1.39 35.91 10.07
C ASP A 327 -0.52 35.57 8.85
N LEU A 328 -1.12 34.79 7.91
CA LEU A 328 -0.49 34.42 6.65
C LEU A 328 -1.57 34.31 5.56
N PRO A 329 -2.23 35.46 5.23
CA PRO A 329 -3.43 35.46 4.39
C PRO A 329 -3.15 35.05 2.94
N ASP A 330 -1.95 35.35 2.42
CA ASP A 330 -1.53 35.07 1.04
C ASP A 330 -0.60 33.84 0.95
N ALA A 331 -0.77 32.87 1.86
CA ALA A 331 0.07 31.69 1.90
C ALA A 331 0.06 30.90 0.58
N LYS A 332 1.25 30.58 0.08
CA LYS A 332 1.39 29.56 -0.96
C LYS A 332 1.12 28.19 -0.34
N LEU A 333 0.10 27.53 -0.85
CA LEU A 333 -0.31 26.24 -0.30
C LEU A 333 0.61 25.12 -0.77
N TRP A 334 0.87 24.17 0.11
CA TRP A 334 1.44 22.90 -0.26
C TRP A 334 0.38 22.07 -1.00
N ASP A 335 0.73 21.59 -2.18
CA ASP A 335 -0.13 20.74 -3.04
C ASP A 335 0.75 19.74 -3.78
N LEU A 336 0.13 18.74 -4.41
CA LEU A 336 0.82 17.67 -5.13
C LEU A 336 1.68 18.17 -6.31
N GLU A 337 1.20 19.20 -7.01
CA GLU A 337 1.91 19.77 -8.19
C GLU A 337 2.77 20.98 -7.83
N THR A 338 2.45 21.65 -6.75
CA THR A 338 3.15 22.84 -6.28
C THR A 338 3.41 22.72 -4.78
N PRO A 339 4.37 21.88 -4.36
CA PRO A 339 4.64 21.60 -2.96
C PRO A 339 5.45 22.75 -2.30
N TYR A 340 4.80 23.89 -2.16
CA TYR A 340 5.44 25.05 -1.51
C TYR A 340 5.65 24.82 -0.05
N LEU A 341 6.88 25.06 0.40
CA LEU A 341 7.32 24.91 1.78
C LEU A 341 7.84 26.21 2.33
N TYR A 342 7.59 26.41 3.61
CA TYR A 342 8.13 27.50 4.41
C TYR A 342 9.16 26.98 5.40
N GLN A 343 10.03 27.85 5.87
CA GLN A 343 10.95 27.60 6.97
C GLN A 343 10.74 28.65 8.04
N LEU A 344 10.34 28.21 9.23
CA LEU A 344 10.24 29.07 10.41
C LEU A 344 11.52 28.96 11.24
N HIS A 345 12.15 30.10 11.52
CA HIS A 345 13.24 30.22 12.48
C HIS A 345 12.68 30.77 13.79
N ALA A 346 12.79 30.00 14.85
CA ALA A 346 12.38 30.40 16.18
C ALA A 346 13.60 30.66 17.08
N ALA A 347 13.55 31.70 17.87
CA ALA A 347 14.58 32.04 18.87
C ALA A 347 13.96 32.30 20.22
N VAL A 348 14.65 31.86 21.27
CA VAL A 348 14.31 32.12 22.67
C VAL A 348 15.31 33.10 23.24
N LEU A 349 14.81 34.16 23.85
CA LEU A 349 15.64 35.19 24.53
C LEU A 349 15.28 35.26 26.01
N VAL A 350 16.32 35.18 26.84
CA VAL A 350 16.20 35.37 28.29
C VAL A 350 16.99 36.62 28.67
N ASN A 351 16.33 37.58 29.29
CA ASN A 351 16.91 38.87 29.61
C ASN A 351 17.58 39.58 28.40
N GLY A 352 16.96 39.47 27.23
CA GLY A 352 17.46 40.02 25.97
C GLY A 352 18.61 39.27 25.30
N THR A 353 19.10 38.18 25.90
CA THR A 353 20.14 37.32 25.32
C THR A 353 19.49 36.11 24.67
N CYS A 354 19.80 35.86 23.40
CA CYS A 354 19.33 34.64 22.69
C CYS A 354 20.02 33.42 23.31
N THR A 355 19.23 32.52 23.86
CA THR A 355 19.72 31.27 24.48
C THR A 355 19.65 30.09 23.52
N ASP A 356 18.70 30.07 22.58
CA ASP A 356 18.59 28.98 21.62
C ASP A 356 17.86 29.42 20.35
N ARG A 357 18.13 28.69 19.26
CA ARG A 357 17.46 28.84 17.98
C ARG A 357 17.16 27.48 17.39
N LEU A 358 15.98 27.34 16.73
CA LEU A 358 15.58 26.16 15.99
C LEU A 358 14.90 26.58 14.69
N ALA A 359 15.15 25.83 13.61
CA ALA A 359 14.46 25.97 12.34
C ALA A 359 13.59 24.77 12.08
N GLN A 360 12.40 25.00 11.53
CA GLN A 360 11.46 23.92 11.15
C GLN A 360 10.84 24.22 9.81
N GLN A 361 10.94 23.23 8.90
CA GLN A 361 10.18 23.17 7.65
C GLN A 361 8.70 22.92 7.94
N PHE A 362 7.81 23.53 7.19
CA PHE A 362 6.38 23.19 7.19
C PHE A 362 5.72 23.59 5.87
N GLY A 363 4.53 23.07 5.60
CA GLY A 363 3.70 23.44 4.46
C GLY A 363 2.35 23.97 4.92
N MET A 364 1.88 25.03 4.29
CA MET A 364 0.52 25.52 4.51
C MET A 364 -0.45 24.65 3.72
N ARG A 365 -1.20 23.80 4.41
CA ARG A 365 -2.24 22.96 3.80
C ARG A 365 -3.33 22.62 4.81
N SER A 366 -4.51 22.27 4.32
CA SER A 366 -5.54 21.56 5.08
C SER A 366 -5.74 20.17 4.47
N PHE A 367 -5.84 19.15 5.31
CA PHE A 367 -6.30 17.81 4.90
C PHE A 367 -7.36 17.35 5.88
N THR A 368 -8.56 17.09 5.40
CA THR A 368 -9.71 16.78 6.24
C THR A 368 -10.49 15.59 5.69
N GLN A 369 -11.28 14.99 6.58
CA GLN A 369 -12.21 13.92 6.25
C GLN A 369 -13.64 14.39 6.56
N ASP A 370 -14.56 14.12 5.67
CA ASP A 370 -15.98 14.37 5.90
C ASP A 370 -16.56 13.30 6.85
N THR A 371 -17.02 13.71 8.01
CA THR A 371 -17.67 12.84 8.98
C THR A 371 -19.14 13.21 9.22
N GLU A 372 -19.59 14.31 8.64
CA GLU A 372 -20.92 14.90 8.93
C GLU A 372 -21.94 14.69 7.80
N SER A 373 -21.50 14.75 6.54
CA SER A 373 -22.39 14.62 5.38
C SER A 373 -23.07 13.24 5.34
N PRO A 374 -24.40 13.16 5.25
CA PRO A 374 -25.09 11.87 5.24
C PRO A 374 -24.74 10.95 4.05
N GLN A 375 -24.17 11.50 2.98
CA GLN A 375 -23.94 10.79 1.71
C GLN A 375 -22.47 10.69 1.31
N ARG A 376 -21.55 11.37 2.02
CA ARG A 376 -20.15 11.47 1.66
C ARG A 376 -19.20 11.25 2.84
N LYS A 377 -19.65 10.59 3.90
CA LYS A 377 -18.80 10.27 5.05
C LYS A 377 -17.59 9.48 4.62
N GLY A 378 -16.43 9.92 5.07
CA GLY A 378 -15.16 9.30 4.73
C GLY A 378 -14.44 9.97 3.54
N MET A 379 -15.09 10.86 2.78
CA MET A 379 -14.43 11.58 1.68
C MET A 379 -13.32 12.48 2.19
N PHE A 380 -12.19 12.48 1.51
CA PHE A 380 -11.04 13.32 1.83
C PHE A 380 -11.06 14.64 1.06
N TYR A 381 -10.47 15.67 1.68
CA TYR A 381 -10.29 16.98 1.09
C TYR A 381 -8.86 17.49 1.32
N LEU A 382 -8.19 17.87 0.26
CA LEU A 382 -6.92 18.59 0.30
C LEU A 382 -7.16 20.04 -0.11
N ASN A 383 -6.84 20.99 0.76
CA ASN A 383 -7.08 22.42 0.54
C ASN A 383 -8.53 22.71 0.11
N GLY A 384 -9.48 22.06 0.77
CA GLY A 384 -10.92 22.19 0.50
C GLY A 384 -11.43 21.51 -0.78
N ARG A 385 -10.56 20.89 -1.57
CA ARG A 385 -10.94 20.14 -2.78
C ARG A 385 -11.03 18.64 -2.48
N SER A 386 -12.08 17.98 -2.95
CA SER A 386 -12.20 16.51 -2.84
C SER A 386 -11.01 15.83 -3.49
N ILE A 387 -10.48 14.83 -2.83
CA ILE A 387 -9.35 14.03 -3.32
C ILE A 387 -9.54 12.56 -2.94
N ARG A 388 -9.11 11.67 -3.83
CA ARG A 388 -9.02 10.23 -3.59
C ARG A 388 -7.56 9.85 -3.49
N LEU A 389 -7.22 9.01 -2.51
CA LEU A 389 -5.87 8.49 -2.36
C LEU A 389 -5.67 7.31 -3.31
N ARG A 390 -4.68 7.42 -4.18
CA ARG A 390 -4.30 6.40 -5.16
C ARG A 390 -2.82 6.14 -5.04
N GLY A 391 -2.44 4.98 -4.60
CA GLY A 391 -1.03 4.78 -4.30
C GLY A 391 -0.60 3.34 -4.16
N ALA A 392 0.45 3.18 -3.41
CA ALA A 392 1.04 1.87 -3.18
C ALA A 392 1.58 1.74 -1.76
N ASN A 393 1.69 0.50 -1.34
CA ASN A 393 2.37 0.11 -0.13
C ASN A 393 3.89 0.08 -0.35
N THR A 394 4.65 0.44 0.68
CA THR A 394 6.10 0.29 0.72
C THR A 394 6.50 -0.76 1.76
N MET A 395 7.60 -1.45 1.55
CA MET A 395 8.11 -2.43 2.51
C MET A 395 9.63 -2.33 2.69
N GLY A 396 10.18 -1.12 2.72
CA GLY A 396 11.55 -0.87 3.16
C GLY A 396 12.53 -0.39 2.11
N PHE A 397 12.20 -0.34 0.84
CA PHE A 397 13.12 0.19 -0.18
C PHE A 397 13.54 1.63 0.14
N GLU A 398 12.62 2.46 0.60
CA GLU A 398 12.84 3.85 0.99
C GLU A 398 13.80 3.97 2.19
N GLN A 399 13.65 3.07 3.16
CA GLN A 399 14.55 3.01 4.31
C GLN A 399 15.94 2.49 3.92
N GLN A 400 16.01 1.54 2.99
CA GLN A 400 17.28 1.05 2.46
C GLN A 400 18.05 2.13 1.71
N ASP A 401 17.37 3.00 0.97
CA ASP A 401 18.00 4.13 0.27
C ASP A 401 18.60 5.12 1.26
N VAL A 402 17.86 5.48 2.32
CA VAL A 402 18.36 6.34 3.39
C VAL A 402 19.57 5.71 4.10
N LEU A 403 19.49 4.42 4.46
CA LEU A 403 20.59 3.71 5.11
C LEU A 403 21.86 3.65 4.27
N ARG A 404 21.73 3.55 2.94
CA ARG A 404 22.85 3.61 2.00
C ARG A 404 23.36 5.02 1.74
N GLY A 405 22.64 6.05 2.19
CA GLY A 405 22.92 7.45 1.87
C GLY A 405 22.59 7.81 0.42
N ASP A 406 21.76 7.00 -0.25
CA ASP A 406 21.39 7.20 -1.65
C ASP A 406 20.12 8.05 -1.79
N LEU A 407 20.19 9.28 -1.32
CA LEU A 407 19.08 10.24 -1.42
C LEU A 407 18.68 10.55 -2.88
N PRO A 408 19.59 10.58 -3.88
CA PRO A 408 19.20 10.68 -5.28
C PRO A 408 18.25 9.55 -5.72
N GLN A 409 18.47 8.31 -5.27
CA GLN A 409 17.56 7.19 -5.58
C GLN A 409 16.20 7.36 -4.90
N LEU A 410 16.18 7.80 -3.65
CA LEU A 410 14.93 8.11 -2.94
C LEU A 410 14.11 9.18 -3.68
N ILE A 411 14.76 10.24 -4.19
CA ILE A 411 14.10 11.27 -5.02
C ILE A 411 13.48 10.62 -6.26
N ASP A 412 14.23 9.77 -6.94
CA ASP A 412 13.74 9.06 -8.13
C ASP A 412 12.54 8.17 -7.83
N ASP A 413 12.57 7.45 -6.74
CA ASP A 413 11.50 6.53 -6.34
C ASP A 413 10.19 7.30 -6.07
N ILE A 414 10.28 8.46 -5.42
CA ILE A 414 9.13 9.35 -5.23
C ILE A 414 8.61 9.87 -6.58
N LEU A 415 9.50 10.25 -7.50
CA LEU A 415 9.10 10.70 -8.83
C LEU A 415 8.54 9.56 -9.69
N LEU A 416 9.05 8.33 -9.54
CA LEU A 416 8.48 7.13 -10.18
C LEU A 416 7.06 6.84 -9.68
N ALA A 417 6.77 7.06 -8.40
CA ALA A 417 5.40 6.98 -7.89
C ALA A 417 4.49 8.01 -8.57
N LYS A 418 4.93 9.26 -8.69
CA LYS A 418 4.18 10.32 -9.40
C LYS A 418 4.01 10.02 -10.88
N LEU A 419 5.03 9.48 -11.56
CA LEU A 419 4.94 9.03 -12.95
C LEU A 419 3.95 7.88 -13.14
N CYS A 420 3.74 7.07 -12.11
CA CYS A 420 2.72 6.04 -12.05
C CYS A 420 1.31 6.58 -11.73
N ASN A 421 1.12 7.90 -11.75
CA ASN A 421 -0.12 8.59 -11.36
C ASN A 421 -0.54 8.35 -9.90
N MET A 422 0.35 7.93 -9.04
CA MET A 422 0.11 7.84 -7.60
C MET A 422 0.16 9.24 -6.97
N ASN A 423 -0.64 9.46 -5.94
CA ASN A 423 -0.63 10.68 -5.16
C ASN A 423 -0.32 10.44 -3.68
N PHE A 424 -0.17 9.18 -3.25
CA PHE A 424 0.30 8.84 -1.91
C PHE A 424 1.06 7.51 -1.89
N LEU A 425 1.85 7.34 -0.82
CA LEU A 425 2.40 6.04 -0.42
C LEU A 425 1.89 5.69 0.98
N ARG A 426 1.49 4.46 1.17
CA ARG A 426 1.31 3.90 2.49
C ARG A 426 2.64 3.33 2.97
N LEU A 427 3.19 3.91 4.03
CA LEU A 427 4.38 3.42 4.72
C LEU A 427 3.95 2.24 5.59
N THR A 428 3.94 1.07 4.95
CA THR A 428 3.22 -0.09 5.43
C THR A 428 3.78 -0.58 6.74
N GLN A 429 2.91 -0.53 7.74
CA GLN A 429 3.05 -1.06 9.09
C GLN A 429 4.20 -0.46 9.91
N ARG A 430 4.76 0.70 9.53
CA ARG A 430 5.79 1.37 10.34
C ARG A 430 6.03 2.82 9.94
N PRO A 431 6.48 3.65 10.87
CA PRO A 431 7.14 4.91 10.56
C PRO A 431 8.54 4.67 9.97
N VAL A 432 9.02 5.63 9.22
CA VAL A 432 10.31 5.59 8.50
C VAL A 432 11.20 6.76 8.91
N GLN A 433 12.43 6.83 8.39
CA GLN A 433 13.35 7.94 8.67
C GLN A 433 12.82 9.27 8.14
N ASP A 434 13.20 10.35 8.80
CA ASP A 434 12.75 11.73 8.55
C ASP A 434 12.99 12.18 7.10
N GLU A 435 14.10 11.73 6.49
CA GLU A 435 14.47 12.02 5.11
C GLU A 435 13.39 11.60 4.10
N VAL A 436 12.71 10.49 4.35
CA VAL A 436 11.61 10.02 3.47
C VAL A 436 10.47 11.02 3.46
N TYR A 437 10.05 11.48 4.65
CA TYR A 437 8.99 12.51 4.75
C TYR A 437 9.43 13.84 4.17
N GLU A 438 10.67 14.26 4.45
CA GLU A 438 11.22 15.54 3.91
C GLU A 438 11.19 15.56 2.38
N TYR A 439 11.57 14.47 1.71
CA TYR A 439 11.54 14.43 0.24
C TYR A 439 10.12 14.27 -0.30
N CYS A 440 9.24 13.58 0.39
CA CYS A 440 7.81 13.58 0.06
C CYS A 440 7.20 14.99 0.21
N ASP A 441 7.60 15.76 1.23
CA ASP A 441 7.20 17.17 1.39
C ASP A 441 7.65 18.01 0.20
N LYS A 442 8.93 17.91 -0.18
CA LYS A 442 9.55 18.69 -1.26
C LYS A 442 9.02 18.32 -2.65
N LEU A 443 8.61 17.08 -2.85
CA LEU A 443 8.17 16.57 -4.14
C LEU A 443 6.65 16.46 -4.28
N GLY A 444 5.88 16.75 -3.23
CA GLY A 444 4.42 16.74 -3.29
C GLY A 444 3.83 15.34 -3.45
N LEU A 445 4.25 14.40 -2.61
CA LEU A 445 3.65 13.07 -2.52
C LEU A 445 3.13 12.84 -1.10
N MET A 446 1.83 12.56 -0.97
CA MET A 446 1.23 12.30 0.34
C MET A 446 1.69 10.97 0.94
N THR A 447 1.63 10.85 2.26
CA THR A 447 1.91 9.61 2.97
C THR A 447 0.80 9.26 3.96
N GLN A 448 0.53 7.96 4.08
CA GLN A 448 -0.12 7.36 5.23
C GLN A 448 0.95 6.66 6.05
N THR A 449 1.00 6.93 7.35
CA THR A 449 1.96 6.28 8.25
C THR A 449 1.25 5.42 9.26
N ASP A 450 1.65 4.16 9.35
CA ASP A 450 1.08 3.20 10.28
C ASP A 450 1.91 3.12 11.58
N LEU A 451 1.23 2.96 12.71
CA LEU A 451 1.88 2.51 13.94
C LEU A 451 2.35 1.06 13.73
N PRO A 452 3.51 0.65 14.24
CA PRO A 452 4.08 -0.66 13.91
C PRO A 452 3.36 -1.81 14.62
N LEU A 453 2.09 -2.05 14.29
CA LEU A 453 1.29 -3.12 14.83
C LEU A 453 0.61 -3.93 13.70
N PHE A 454 0.72 -5.24 13.79
CA PHE A 454 0.11 -6.18 12.85
C PHE A 454 -0.94 -7.06 13.54
N GLY A 455 -1.95 -6.44 14.10
CA GLY A 455 -3.03 -7.13 14.80
C GLY A 455 -2.62 -7.80 16.12
N VAL A 456 -1.36 -7.77 16.48
CA VAL A 456 -0.80 -8.51 17.62
C VAL A 456 -0.31 -7.57 18.70
N MET A 457 -0.87 -7.71 19.89
CA MET A 457 -0.39 -7.04 21.08
C MET A 457 -0.89 -7.76 22.33
N ARG A 458 -0.02 -8.01 23.29
CA ARG A 458 -0.44 -8.49 24.61
C ARG A 458 -1.12 -7.36 25.38
N ARG A 459 -2.14 -7.69 26.21
CA ARG A 459 -2.92 -6.68 26.95
C ARG A 459 -2.07 -5.74 27.79
N PHE A 460 -1.04 -6.26 28.45
CA PHE A 460 -0.15 -5.44 29.29
C PHE A 460 0.77 -4.51 28.49
N ARG A 461 0.83 -4.66 27.16
CA ARG A 461 1.58 -3.78 26.25
C ARG A 461 0.76 -2.60 25.73
N VAL A 462 -0.54 -2.54 26.01
CA VAL A 462 -1.42 -1.44 25.60
C VAL A 462 -0.88 -0.06 25.98
N PRO A 463 -0.39 0.19 27.22
CA PRO A 463 0.20 1.48 27.56
C PRO A 463 1.40 1.87 26.69
N GLU A 464 2.24 0.91 26.32
CA GLU A 464 3.36 1.12 25.42
C GLU A 464 2.90 1.47 24.00
N GLY A 465 1.88 0.77 23.48
CA GLY A 465 1.28 1.10 22.19
C GLY A 465 0.74 2.53 22.13
N ILE A 466 0.08 2.99 23.20
CA ILE A 466 -0.43 4.37 23.33
C ILE A 466 0.74 5.39 23.35
N ARG A 467 1.80 5.09 24.09
CA ARG A 467 2.99 5.93 24.15
C ARG A 467 3.65 6.08 22.77
N GLN A 468 3.78 4.97 22.04
CA GLN A 468 4.33 4.98 20.68
C GLN A 468 3.39 5.70 19.69
N ALA A 469 2.07 5.67 19.89
CA ALA A 469 1.14 6.46 19.08
C ALA A 469 1.33 7.97 19.27
N GLU A 470 1.65 8.44 20.49
CA GLU A 470 2.02 9.84 20.73
C GLU A 470 3.34 10.20 20.03
N GLU A 471 4.34 9.35 20.13
CA GLU A 471 5.64 9.56 19.47
C GLU A 471 5.48 9.63 17.96
N LEU A 472 4.70 8.70 17.37
CA LEU A 472 4.36 8.74 15.95
C LEU A 472 3.73 10.08 15.56
N ALA A 473 2.72 10.53 16.32
CA ALA A 473 2.04 11.78 16.04
C ALA A 473 2.98 12.99 16.11
N ARG A 474 3.86 13.05 17.10
CA ARG A 474 4.86 14.12 17.25
C ARG A 474 5.89 14.12 16.12
N MET A 475 6.27 12.95 15.63
CA MET A 475 7.20 12.80 14.50
C MET A 475 6.57 13.30 13.21
N VAL A 476 5.40 12.78 12.83
CA VAL A 476 4.83 13.03 11.51
C VAL A 476 4.06 14.34 11.37
N ARG A 477 3.64 14.99 12.46
CA ARG A 477 2.88 16.26 12.42
C ARG A 477 3.64 17.42 11.76
N LYS A 478 4.96 17.34 11.70
CA LYS A 478 5.84 18.34 11.11
C LYS A 478 5.82 18.31 9.58
N HIS A 479 5.36 17.21 8.99
CA HIS A 479 5.40 16.95 7.57
C HIS A 479 4.04 17.16 6.90
N PRO A 480 3.91 18.13 5.98
CA PRO A 480 2.66 18.34 5.24
C PRO A 480 2.28 17.14 4.36
N CYS A 481 3.24 16.30 3.95
CA CYS A 481 2.96 15.10 3.18
C CYS A 481 2.20 14.04 3.99
N ASN A 482 2.39 13.96 5.32
CA ASN A 482 1.69 12.97 6.13
C ASN A 482 0.24 13.37 6.36
N VAL A 483 -0.69 12.70 5.69
CA VAL A 483 -2.11 13.05 5.69
C VAL A 483 -2.97 12.11 6.53
N VAL A 484 -2.58 10.83 6.65
CA VAL A 484 -3.32 9.81 7.41
C VAL A 484 -2.36 9.08 8.36
N VAL A 485 -2.84 8.80 9.55
CA VAL A 485 -2.21 7.88 10.51
C VAL A 485 -3.13 6.68 10.70
N SER A 486 -2.55 5.48 10.76
CA SER A 486 -3.24 4.23 11.07
C SER A 486 -2.58 3.55 12.28
N TYR A 487 -3.36 2.79 13.07
CA TYR A 487 -2.80 2.19 14.28
C TYR A 487 -2.45 0.73 14.14
N ILE A 488 -3.18 -0.01 13.34
CA ILE A 488 -3.01 -1.46 13.28
C ILE A 488 -3.36 -2.00 11.89
N ASN A 489 -2.60 -3.00 11.45
CA ASN A 489 -2.86 -3.71 10.20
C ASN A 489 -3.57 -5.04 10.49
N GLU A 490 -4.63 -5.35 9.75
CA GLU A 490 -5.33 -6.64 9.75
C GLU A 490 -5.53 -7.26 11.14
N PRO A 491 -6.24 -6.61 12.06
CA PRO A 491 -6.44 -7.13 13.42
C PRO A 491 -7.41 -8.32 13.47
N PHE A 492 -8.19 -8.52 12.41
CA PHE A 492 -9.12 -9.64 12.28
C PHE A 492 -8.65 -10.58 11.17
N PRO A 493 -8.82 -11.89 11.34
CA PRO A 493 -8.43 -12.84 10.32
C PRO A 493 -9.42 -12.81 9.15
N ASN A 494 -8.90 -13.00 7.97
CA ASN A 494 -9.68 -13.08 6.75
C ASN A 494 -10.61 -14.30 6.66
N ALA A 495 -10.48 -15.26 7.54
CA ALA A 495 -11.15 -16.55 7.44
C ALA A 495 -11.85 -17.01 8.73
N ASN A 496 -11.64 -16.39 9.88
CA ASN A 496 -12.18 -16.84 11.15
C ASN A 496 -12.78 -15.68 11.94
N ASN A 497 -13.88 -15.95 12.66
CA ASN A 497 -14.54 -15.03 13.57
C ASN A 497 -13.83 -14.85 14.91
N GLU A 498 -12.78 -15.58 15.13
CA GLU A 498 -12.03 -15.49 16.36
C GLU A 498 -11.11 -14.28 16.34
N PRO A 499 -10.94 -13.58 17.43
CA PRO A 499 -10.02 -12.47 17.51
C PRO A 499 -8.64 -12.93 17.10
N HIS A 500 -8.15 -12.35 16.05
CA HIS A 500 -6.81 -12.58 15.60
C HIS A 500 -5.88 -12.08 16.70
N ARG A 501 -4.96 -12.95 17.16
CA ARG A 501 -3.86 -12.45 17.95
C ARG A 501 -4.25 -11.83 19.32
N HIS A 502 -5.20 -12.44 20.00
CA HIS A 502 -5.56 -12.24 21.41
C HIS A 502 -6.27 -10.96 21.84
N LEU A 503 -6.42 -9.95 21.00
CA LEU A 503 -7.26 -8.79 21.35
C LEU A 503 -8.65 -8.95 20.75
N ILE A 504 -9.66 -8.96 21.61
CA ILE A 504 -11.05 -8.92 21.16
C ILE A 504 -11.43 -7.51 20.71
N ARG A 505 -12.45 -7.39 19.87
CA ARG A 505 -12.88 -6.11 19.30
C ARG A 505 -13.07 -4.99 20.33
N PRO A 506 -13.77 -5.18 21.48
CA PRO A 506 -13.89 -4.12 22.48
C PRO A 506 -12.56 -3.64 23.07
N GLU A 507 -11.57 -4.50 23.18
CA GLU A 507 -10.23 -4.11 23.67
C GLU A 507 -9.50 -3.26 22.64
N LEU A 508 -9.61 -3.60 21.35
CA LEU A 508 -9.06 -2.80 20.25
C LEU A 508 -9.73 -1.43 20.18
N GLU A 509 -11.08 -1.35 20.28
CA GLU A 509 -11.79 -0.07 20.28
C GLU A 509 -11.37 0.84 21.45
N ASN A 510 -11.15 0.28 22.63
CA ASN A 510 -10.62 1.03 23.77
C ASN A 510 -9.18 1.52 23.51
N PHE A 511 -8.33 0.68 22.92
CA PHE A 511 -6.99 1.06 22.52
C PHE A 511 -7.01 2.20 21.51
N PHE A 512 -7.84 2.11 20.47
CA PHE A 512 -7.99 3.18 19.46
C PHE A 512 -8.43 4.51 20.09
N THR A 513 -9.42 4.46 21.00
CA THR A 513 -9.88 5.64 21.72
C THR A 513 -8.73 6.32 22.49
N CYS A 514 -7.89 5.54 23.15
CA CYS A 514 -6.73 6.07 23.88
C CYS A 514 -5.66 6.66 22.92
N CYS A 515 -5.43 5.98 21.80
CA CYS A 515 -4.50 6.49 20.78
C CYS A 515 -5.02 7.79 20.16
N ASP A 516 -6.33 7.89 19.87
CA ASP A 516 -6.95 9.11 19.35
C ASP A 516 -6.70 10.31 20.27
N LEU A 517 -6.82 10.12 21.58
CA LEU A 517 -6.58 11.19 22.55
C LEU A 517 -5.15 11.73 22.46
N VAL A 518 -4.14 10.86 22.50
CA VAL A 518 -2.73 11.32 22.49
C VAL A 518 -2.33 11.89 21.14
N VAL A 519 -2.83 11.32 20.03
CA VAL A 519 -2.60 11.82 18.68
C VAL A 519 -3.23 13.21 18.50
N LYS A 520 -4.50 13.38 18.93
CA LYS A 520 -5.20 14.66 18.81
C LYS A 520 -4.63 15.75 19.73
N PHE A 521 -4.07 15.39 20.88
CA PHE A 521 -3.30 16.35 21.69
C PHE A 521 -2.04 16.84 20.96
N SER A 522 -1.38 15.96 20.24
CA SER A 522 -0.17 16.29 19.49
C SER A 522 -0.47 17.01 18.16
N ASN A 523 -1.53 16.61 17.46
CA ASN A 523 -2.00 17.20 16.21
C ASN A 523 -3.53 17.13 16.12
N PRO A 524 -4.25 18.22 16.50
CA PRO A 524 -5.73 18.23 16.48
C PRO A 524 -6.35 17.96 15.11
N ASP A 525 -5.61 18.24 14.03
CA ASP A 525 -6.10 18.16 12.65
C ASP A 525 -5.77 16.82 11.97
N GLN A 526 -5.09 15.90 12.68
CA GLN A 526 -4.70 14.61 12.10
C GLN A 526 -5.92 13.79 11.68
N VAL A 527 -5.96 13.37 10.44
CA VAL A 527 -6.92 12.34 9.97
C VAL A 527 -6.41 10.98 10.41
N ILE A 528 -7.28 10.21 11.04
CA ILE A 528 -6.98 8.90 11.60
C ILE A 528 -7.83 7.84 10.91
N LYS A 529 -7.18 6.78 10.46
CA LYS A 529 -7.76 5.54 9.98
C LYS A 529 -7.32 4.45 10.95
N HIS A 530 -8.17 4.07 11.90
CA HIS A 530 -7.80 3.19 13.00
C HIS A 530 -7.13 1.90 12.55
N VAL A 531 -7.67 1.31 11.49
CA VAL A 531 -7.24 0.00 10.98
C VAL A 531 -7.03 0.08 9.47
N ASP A 532 -6.00 -0.59 8.99
CA ASP A 532 -5.79 -0.86 7.58
C ASP A 532 -6.03 -2.36 7.32
N GLY A 533 -7.11 -2.65 6.59
CA GLY A 533 -7.52 -4.01 6.26
C GLY A 533 -8.54 -4.66 7.21
N ASP A 534 -9.58 -5.25 6.63
CA ASP A 534 -10.55 -6.16 7.23
C ASP A 534 -11.32 -5.60 8.44
N TYR A 535 -11.69 -4.32 8.36
CA TYR A 535 -12.33 -3.64 9.46
C TYR A 535 -13.39 -2.64 9.01
N ASP A 536 -14.57 -2.71 9.66
CA ASP A 536 -15.61 -1.69 9.57
C ASP A 536 -15.80 -1.06 10.95
N PRO A 537 -15.38 0.21 11.15
CA PRO A 537 -15.49 0.88 12.43
C PRO A 537 -16.93 0.96 12.92
N PRO A 538 -17.23 0.67 14.19
CA PRO A 538 -18.58 0.84 14.75
C PRO A 538 -18.97 2.31 14.90
N THR A 539 -17.97 3.19 15.02
CA THR A 539 -18.08 4.63 15.15
C THR A 539 -17.67 5.33 13.84
N ASP A 540 -17.36 6.60 13.88
CA ASP A 540 -16.82 7.33 12.72
C ASP A 540 -15.44 6.79 12.34
N GLY A 541 -15.23 6.58 11.05
CA GLY A 541 -14.02 6.01 10.49
C GLY A 541 -14.29 5.31 9.16
N ILE A 542 -13.30 5.24 8.29
CA ILE A 542 -13.39 4.60 6.97
C ILE A 542 -13.34 3.09 7.14
N PRO A 543 -14.33 2.34 6.63
CA PRO A 543 -14.20 0.90 6.43
C PRO A 543 -13.06 0.59 5.46
N ASP A 544 -12.29 -0.44 5.74
CA ASP A 544 -11.21 -0.87 4.87
C ASP A 544 -11.13 -2.39 4.80
N ASN A 545 -10.91 -2.92 3.59
CA ASN A 545 -10.72 -4.34 3.37
C ASN A 545 -9.56 -4.55 2.40
N HIS A 546 -8.67 -5.47 2.73
CA HIS A 546 -7.67 -5.96 1.80
C HIS A 546 -8.29 -6.92 0.80
N CYS A 547 -7.74 -7.03 -0.41
CA CYS A 547 -8.33 -7.79 -1.49
C CYS A 547 -7.27 -8.52 -2.32
N TYR A 548 -7.12 -9.81 -2.06
CA TYR A 548 -6.16 -10.66 -2.77
C TYR A 548 -6.85 -11.82 -3.50
N PRO A 549 -7.80 -11.56 -4.41
CA PRO A 549 -8.63 -12.60 -5.03
C PRO A 549 -7.85 -13.56 -5.93
N MET A 550 -6.57 -13.25 -6.16
CA MET A 550 -5.70 -14.00 -7.04
C MET A 550 -4.79 -14.98 -6.29
N TRP A 551 -4.74 -14.87 -4.96
CA TRP A 551 -3.88 -15.69 -4.11
C TRP A 551 -4.59 -16.42 -3.02
N TYR A 552 -5.41 -15.68 -2.29
CA TYR A 552 -6.09 -16.19 -1.13
C TYR A 552 -7.56 -16.33 -1.45
N ASN A 553 -8.02 -17.56 -1.56
CA ASN A 553 -9.45 -17.79 -1.50
C ASN A 553 -9.91 -17.37 -0.10
N GLY A 554 -10.77 -16.38 -0.03
CA GLY A 554 -11.25 -15.88 1.25
C GLY A 554 -10.70 -14.54 1.68
N HIS A 555 -9.80 -13.91 0.91
CA HIS A 555 -9.27 -12.58 1.24
C HIS A 555 -9.78 -11.51 0.28
N GLY A 556 -10.86 -10.86 0.66
CA GLY A 556 -11.57 -9.91 -0.17
C GLY A 556 -12.70 -10.57 -0.97
N ILE A 557 -12.91 -10.16 -2.18
CA ILE A 557 -13.96 -10.64 -3.07
C ILE A 557 -13.37 -11.30 -4.30
N ASP A 558 -14.05 -12.29 -4.86
CA ASP A 558 -13.70 -12.89 -6.14
C ASP A 558 -13.54 -11.85 -7.25
N ILE A 559 -12.49 -11.99 -8.08
CA ILE A 559 -12.14 -11.00 -9.10
C ILE A 559 -13.24 -10.78 -10.14
N GLY A 560 -14.01 -11.81 -10.47
CA GLY A 560 -15.10 -11.70 -11.43
C GLY A 560 -16.24 -10.84 -10.88
N ARG A 561 -16.62 -11.08 -9.62
CA ARG A 561 -17.63 -10.29 -8.93
C ARG A 561 -17.13 -8.86 -8.70
N LEU A 562 -15.86 -8.70 -8.30
CA LEU A 562 -15.24 -7.38 -8.18
C LEU A 562 -15.28 -6.62 -9.51
N HIS A 563 -14.85 -7.25 -10.60
CA HIS A 563 -14.90 -6.63 -11.92
C HIS A 563 -16.33 -6.28 -12.34
N ARG A 564 -17.32 -7.09 -11.97
CA ARG A 564 -18.74 -6.85 -12.26
C ARG A 564 -19.33 -5.73 -11.41
N GLY A 565 -18.64 -5.28 -10.35
CA GLY A 565 -19.02 -4.15 -9.51
C GLY A 565 -19.66 -4.53 -8.18
N TYR A 566 -19.32 -5.70 -7.64
CA TYR A 566 -19.71 -6.11 -6.29
C TYR A 566 -18.59 -5.82 -5.29
N TRP A 567 -18.99 -5.51 -4.07
CA TRP A 567 -18.09 -5.34 -2.94
C TRP A 567 -18.73 -5.86 -1.65
N LEU A 568 -17.92 -5.94 -0.61
CA LEU A 568 -18.36 -6.26 0.74
C LEU A 568 -19.28 -5.14 1.26
N PRO A 569 -20.30 -5.44 2.07
CA PRO A 569 -21.13 -4.43 2.70
C PRO A 569 -20.30 -3.48 3.56
N VAL A 570 -20.59 -2.20 3.45
CA VAL A 570 -20.02 -1.15 4.31
C VAL A 570 -21.14 -0.40 5.00
N LYS A 571 -20.85 0.24 6.12
CA LYS A 571 -21.85 1.01 6.86
C LYS A 571 -22.49 2.10 5.98
N PRO A 572 -23.81 2.32 6.13
CA PRO A 572 -24.56 3.24 5.26
C PRO A 572 -24.00 4.66 5.27
N GLY A 573 -23.90 5.26 4.07
CA GLY A 573 -23.44 6.63 3.88
C GLY A 573 -21.95 6.84 3.99
N TRP A 574 -21.16 5.79 4.21
CA TRP A 574 -19.70 5.85 4.25
C TRP A 574 -19.06 5.46 2.93
N TYR A 575 -17.98 6.13 2.62
CA TYR A 575 -16.98 5.71 1.65
C TYR A 575 -16.05 4.68 2.30
N TYR A 576 -15.28 3.95 1.50
CA TYR A 576 -14.43 2.89 1.98
C TYR A 576 -13.05 2.89 1.30
N GLY A 577 -12.12 2.13 1.86
CA GLY A 577 -10.78 1.91 1.33
C GLY A 577 -10.48 0.44 1.03
N CYS A 578 -9.45 0.24 0.22
CA CYS A 578 -8.75 -1.02 0.06
C CYS A 578 -7.25 -0.74 0.21
N GLY A 579 -6.75 -0.95 1.43
CA GLY A 579 -5.36 -0.60 1.79
C GLY A 579 -4.33 -1.51 1.15
N GLU A 580 -4.72 -2.72 0.76
CA GLU A 580 -3.84 -3.65 0.05
C GLU A 580 -4.60 -4.49 -0.96
N TYR A 581 -4.03 -4.62 -2.15
CA TYR A 581 -4.46 -5.57 -3.18
C TYR A 581 -3.32 -5.80 -4.17
N GLY A 582 -3.32 -6.90 -4.88
CA GLY A 582 -2.28 -7.15 -5.86
C GLY A 582 -2.19 -8.57 -6.36
N ALA A 583 -1.27 -8.78 -7.27
CA ALA A 583 -0.91 -10.06 -7.86
C ALA A 583 0.61 -10.18 -8.01
N GLU A 584 1.18 -11.39 -8.00
CA GLU A 584 2.63 -11.61 -8.17
C GLU A 584 3.06 -11.68 -9.62
N GLY A 585 4.29 -11.27 -9.85
CA GLY A 585 5.03 -11.49 -11.08
C GLY A 585 6.49 -11.67 -10.73
N LEU A 586 7.16 -12.61 -11.40
CA LEU A 586 8.60 -12.81 -11.22
C LEU A 586 9.37 -11.51 -11.48
N ASP A 587 10.48 -11.34 -10.79
CA ASP A 587 11.39 -10.22 -11.01
C ASP A 587 12.05 -10.33 -12.39
N SER A 588 12.78 -9.30 -12.80
CA SER A 588 13.57 -9.35 -14.02
C SER A 588 14.66 -10.44 -13.94
N ALA A 589 15.06 -10.96 -15.09
CA ALA A 589 16.17 -11.93 -15.16
C ALA A 589 17.44 -11.39 -14.51
N GLU A 590 17.70 -10.10 -14.67
CA GLU A 590 18.87 -9.43 -14.09
C GLU A 590 18.88 -9.50 -12.56
N VAL A 591 17.73 -9.22 -11.91
CA VAL A 591 17.60 -9.33 -10.46
C VAL A 591 17.70 -10.79 -10.00
N MET A 592 17.03 -11.70 -10.71
CA MET A 592 17.05 -13.11 -10.35
C MET A 592 18.47 -13.71 -10.45
N GLU A 593 19.19 -13.42 -11.52
CA GLU A 593 20.55 -13.92 -11.73
C GLU A 593 21.55 -13.33 -10.74
N GLU A 594 21.39 -12.09 -10.33
CA GLU A 594 22.32 -11.41 -9.42
C GLU A 594 22.02 -11.68 -7.95
N CYS A 595 20.75 -11.68 -7.57
CA CYS A 595 20.34 -11.65 -6.17
C CYS A 595 19.89 -13.02 -5.66
N TYR A 596 19.26 -13.86 -6.50
CA TYR A 596 18.64 -15.08 -6.01
C TYR A 596 19.65 -16.19 -5.74
N PRO A 597 19.40 -17.05 -4.75
CA PRO A 597 20.18 -18.26 -4.53
C PRO A 597 20.21 -19.15 -5.80
N ARG A 598 21.36 -19.70 -6.13
CA ARG A 598 21.54 -20.52 -7.35
C ARG A 598 20.65 -21.75 -7.39
N GLU A 599 20.33 -22.31 -6.22
CA GLU A 599 19.40 -23.43 -6.10
C GLU A 599 17.98 -23.11 -6.54
N TRP A 600 17.57 -21.83 -6.56
CA TRP A 600 16.29 -21.43 -7.10
C TRP A 600 16.25 -21.36 -8.61
N LEU A 601 17.40 -21.19 -9.24
CA LEU A 601 17.56 -20.97 -10.68
C LEU A 601 18.10 -22.22 -11.42
N ARG A 602 17.91 -23.42 -10.85
CA ARG A 602 18.34 -24.68 -11.46
C ARG A 602 17.68 -24.93 -12.82
N GLU A 603 18.44 -25.49 -13.75
CA GLU A 603 17.91 -25.95 -15.03
C GLU A 603 17.38 -27.41 -14.96
N PRO A 604 16.25 -27.76 -15.56
CA PRO A 604 15.33 -26.83 -16.21
C PRO A 604 14.68 -25.88 -15.19
N PHE A 605 14.52 -24.60 -15.56
CA PHE A 605 13.99 -23.62 -14.65
C PHE A 605 12.55 -23.93 -14.24
N ASP A 606 12.31 -23.95 -12.94
CA ASP A 606 11.00 -24.12 -12.34
C ASP A 606 10.80 -23.08 -11.22
N PRO A 607 9.83 -22.16 -11.33
CA PRO A 607 9.55 -21.17 -10.29
C PRO A 607 9.16 -21.80 -8.94
N GLY A 608 8.77 -23.07 -8.91
CA GLY A 608 8.50 -23.82 -7.69
C GLY A 608 9.73 -24.02 -6.79
N HIS A 609 10.94 -23.82 -7.30
CA HIS A 609 12.17 -23.84 -6.51
C HIS A 609 12.40 -22.54 -5.74
N ILE A 610 11.69 -21.45 -6.08
CA ILE A 610 11.83 -20.15 -5.41
C ILE A 610 11.10 -20.22 -4.08
N VAL A 611 11.87 -20.18 -2.99
CA VAL A 611 11.33 -20.20 -1.62
C VAL A 611 11.16 -18.76 -1.15
N ARG A 612 10.38 -17.98 -1.87
CA ARG A 612 10.11 -16.59 -1.54
C ARG A 612 8.64 -16.30 -1.78
N SER A 613 7.99 -15.72 -0.78
CA SER A 613 6.57 -15.43 -0.88
C SER A 613 5.76 -16.68 -1.28
N GLN A 614 4.81 -16.54 -2.16
CA GLN A 614 3.93 -17.65 -2.60
C GLN A 614 4.28 -18.18 -3.99
N THR A 615 5.47 -17.90 -4.47
CA THR A 615 5.92 -18.23 -5.82
C THR A 615 5.86 -19.72 -6.15
N LYS A 616 5.94 -20.59 -5.13
CA LYS A 616 5.76 -22.04 -5.33
C LYS A 616 4.48 -22.38 -6.08
N SER A 617 3.44 -21.56 -5.94
CA SER A 617 2.16 -21.78 -6.62
C SER A 617 2.22 -21.52 -8.12
N PHE A 618 3.24 -20.83 -8.64
CA PHE A 618 3.37 -20.60 -10.09
C PHE A 618 3.79 -21.86 -10.85
N SER A 619 4.48 -22.77 -10.20
CA SER A 619 5.09 -23.94 -10.79
C SER A 619 4.08 -24.84 -11.46
N GLY A 620 3.87 -24.65 -12.78
CA GLY A 620 3.13 -25.57 -13.64
C GLY A 620 1.66 -25.81 -13.29
N PHE A 621 1.09 -25.04 -12.36
CA PHE A 621 -0.25 -25.26 -11.83
C PHE A 621 -1.26 -24.21 -12.29
N PHE A 622 -0.81 -22.96 -12.49
CA PHE A 622 -1.67 -21.86 -12.91
C PHE A 622 -1.49 -21.49 -14.37
N TYR A 623 -0.33 -21.82 -14.95
CA TYR A 623 0.00 -21.50 -16.32
C TYR A 623 0.46 -22.74 -17.06
N ASP A 624 0.36 -22.73 -18.35
CA ASP A 624 1.03 -23.75 -19.18
C ASP A 624 2.53 -23.71 -18.91
N ALA A 625 3.19 -24.86 -18.95
CA ALA A 625 4.63 -24.94 -18.76
C ALA A 625 5.36 -24.05 -19.79
N GLN A 626 6.29 -23.27 -19.33
CA GLN A 626 7.12 -22.41 -20.16
C GLN A 626 8.46 -23.12 -20.48
N GLU A 627 9.12 -22.70 -21.56
CA GLU A 627 10.35 -23.35 -22.03
C GLU A 627 11.56 -22.98 -21.16
N ASP A 628 11.60 -21.73 -20.67
CA ASP A 628 12.73 -21.17 -19.95
C ASP A 628 12.31 -20.13 -18.91
N MET A 629 13.28 -19.61 -18.17
CA MET A 629 13.08 -18.58 -17.17
C MET A 629 12.45 -17.31 -17.76
N GLN A 630 12.86 -16.90 -18.96
CA GLN A 630 12.33 -15.69 -19.59
C GLN A 630 10.85 -15.86 -19.98
N GLY A 631 10.45 -17.04 -20.40
CA GLY A 631 9.04 -17.38 -20.62
C GLY A 631 8.21 -17.25 -19.34
N TRP A 632 8.70 -17.80 -18.23
CA TRP A 632 8.04 -17.71 -16.93
C TRP A 632 7.94 -16.27 -16.42
N ILE A 633 9.00 -15.46 -16.54
CA ILE A 633 8.99 -14.04 -16.20
C ILE A 633 7.91 -13.32 -17.02
N SER A 634 7.96 -13.45 -18.33
CA SER A 634 7.01 -12.78 -19.22
C SER A 634 5.56 -13.22 -18.95
N ARG A 635 5.34 -14.51 -18.67
CA ARG A 635 3.99 -15.05 -18.43
C ARG A 635 3.42 -14.57 -17.10
N SER A 636 4.19 -14.63 -16.03
CA SER A 636 3.74 -14.19 -14.70
C SER A 636 3.50 -12.69 -14.64
N GLN A 637 4.40 -11.88 -15.21
CA GLN A 637 4.24 -10.43 -15.25
C GLN A 637 3.05 -9.97 -16.10
N ARG A 638 2.77 -10.65 -17.21
CA ARG A 638 1.60 -10.37 -18.03
C ARG A 638 0.30 -10.62 -17.26
N TYR A 639 0.28 -11.69 -16.47
CA TYR A 639 -0.85 -11.98 -15.61
C TYR A 639 -0.97 -10.96 -14.47
N GLN A 640 0.11 -10.62 -13.82
CA GLN A 640 0.15 -9.58 -12.79
C GLN A 640 -0.41 -8.25 -13.34
N ALA A 641 0.02 -7.85 -14.54
CA ALA A 641 -0.47 -6.63 -15.19
C ALA A 641 -1.97 -6.66 -15.47
N PHE A 642 -2.47 -7.79 -15.97
CA PHE A 642 -3.91 -7.98 -16.23
C PHE A 642 -4.73 -7.88 -14.94
N ALA A 643 -4.34 -8.62 -13.90
CA ALA A 643 -5.04 -8.62 -12.62
C ALA A 643 -4.98 -7.24 -11.93
N THR A 644 -3.81 -6.60 -11.95
CA THR A 644 -3.62 -5.24 -11.42
C THR A 644 -4.57 -4.25 -12.07
N ARG A 645 -4.65 -4.24 -13.39
CA ARG A 645 -5.55 -3.37 -14.13
C ARG A 645 -7.01 -3.66 -13.78
N MET A 646 -7.40 -4.93 -13.82
CA MET A 646 -8.78 -5.36 -13.59
C MET A 646 -9.31 -4.96 -12.21
N MET A 647 -8.50 -5.17 -11.16
CA MET A 647 -8.83 -4.76 -9.79
C MET A 647 -8.86 -3.25 -9.65
N THR A 648 -7.83 -2.56 -10.11
CA THR A 648 -7.70 -1.09 -9.97
C THR A 648 -8.85 -0.38 -10.67
N GLU A 649 -9.19 -0.78 -11.91
CA GLU A 649 -10.31 -0.20 -12.64
C GLU A 649 -11.66 -0.51 -11.97
N ALA A 650 -11.82 -1.70 -11.36
CA ALA A 650 -13.02 -2.03 -10.59
C ALA A 650 -13.20 -1.08 -9.40
N PHE A 651 -12.14 -0.86 -8.62
CA PHE A 651 -12.16 0.11 -7.52
C PHE A 651 -12.44 1.53 -8.00
N ARG A 652 -11.89 1.93 -9.12
CA ARG A 652 -12.09 3.27 -9.66
C ARG A 652 -13.49 3.52 -10.20
N ARG A 653 -14.20 2.49 -10.66
CA ARG A 653 -15.61 2.59 -11.06
C ARG A 653 -16.56 2.78 -9.88
N ASP A 654 -16.15 2.38 -8.66
CA ASP A 654 -16.94 2.64 -7.47
C ASP A 654 -16.73 4.06 -6.94
N ASP A 655 -17.78 4.88 -7.04
CA ASP A 655 -17.74 6.26 -6.59
C ASP A 655 -17.52 6.43 -5.07
N ARG A 656 -17.67 5.36 -4.28
CA ARG A 656 -17.45 5.36 -2.84
C ARG A 656 -16.02 5.00 -2.43
N MET A 657 -15.18 4.54 -3.36
CA MET A 657 -13.77 4.22 -3.09
C MET A 657 -12.97 5.51 -2.91
N VAL A 658 -12.45 5.77 -1.70
CA VAL A 658 -11.69 6.99 -1.38
C VAL A 658 -10.20 6.75 -1.27
N SER A 659 -9.78 5.51 -1.01
CA SER A 659 -8.37 5.15 -0.87
C SER A 659 -8.13 3.77 -1.42
N ASN A 660 -7.17 3.63 -2.33
CA ASN A 660 -6.68 2.33 -2.79
C ASN A 660 -5.15 2.34 -2.91
N ALA A 661 -4.52 1.26 -2.44
CA ALA A 661 -3.08 1.13 -2.49
C ALA A 661 -2.69 -0.29 -2.93
N ILE A 662 -1.99 -0.38 -4.07
CA ILE A 662 -1.46 -1.67 -4.52
C ILE A 662 -0.35 -2.16 -3.58
N HIS A 663 -0.31 -3.44 -3.34
CA HIS A 663 0.75 -4.11 -2.60
C HIS A 663 1.57 -4.96 -3.57
N LEU A 664 2.78 -4.50 -4.01
CA LEU A 664 3.65 -3.40 -3.56
C LEU A 664 4.10 -2.48 -4.69
N PHE A 665 4.78 -1.36 -4.32
CA PHE A 665 5.43 -0.50 -5.28
C PHE A 665 6.77 -1.06 -5.77
N ILE A 666 7.83 -0.93 -4.96
CA ILE A 666 9.19 -1.37 -5.28
C ILE A 666 9.57 -2.50 -4.34
N ASP A 667 10.23 -3.52 -4.86
CA ASP A 667 10.73 -4.61 -4.06
C ASP A 667 11.95 -4.18 -3.21
N ALA A 668 11.95 -4.58 -1.94
CA ALA A 668 13.02 -4.25 -1.00
C ALA A 668 13.93 -5.44 -0.73
N TRP A 669 14.42 -6.11 -1.76
CA TRP A 669 15.29 -7.28 -1.61
C TRP A 669 16.38 -7.07 -0.54
N PRO A 670 16.65 -8.07 0.34
CA PRO A 670 16.08 -9.43 0.42
C PRO A 670 14.69 -9.49 1.08
N SER A 671 14.23 -8.42 1.71
CA SER A 671 12.89 -8.30 2.27
C SER A 671 11.94 -7.75 1.24
N GLY A 672 10.82 -8.33 1.09
CA GLY A 672 9.82 -7.84 0.15
C GLY A 672 9.13 -8.98 -0.56
N TRP A 673 8.30 -8.64 -1.52
CA TRP A 673 7.41 -9.59 -2.12
C TRP A 673 7.46 -9.48 -3.64
N MET A 674 7.31 -10.60 -4.31
CA MET A 674 7.12 -10.60 -5.76
C MET A 674 5.82 -9.93 -6.22
N LYS A 675 4.99 -9.46 -5.30
CA LYS A 675 3.82 -8.60 -5.56
C LYS A 675 4.19 -7.20 -6.04
N SER A 676 5.44 -6.76 -5.83
CA SER A 676 5.92 -5.46 -6.31
C SER A 676 5.70 -5.30 -7.81
N ILE A 677 5.32 -4.08 -8.22
CA ILE A 677 5.18 -3.72 -9.64
C ILE A 677 6.48 -3.25 -10.27
N MET A 678 7.52 -3.10 -9.44
CA MET A 678 8.87 -2.75 -9.83
C MET A 678 9.85 -3.55 -8.97
N ASP A 679 10.90 -4.07 -9.56
CA ASP A 679 11.90 -4.84 -8.82
C ASP A 679 12.89 -3.96 -8.02
N CYS A 680 13.76 -4.57 -7.24
CA CYS A 680 14.71 -3.83 -6.38
C CYS A 680 15.75 -3.02 -7.13
N LYS A 681 15.95 -3.26 -8.42
CA LYS A 681 16.81 -2.46 -9.33
C LYS A 681 16.03 -1.37 -10.06
N ARG A 682 14.76 -1.16 -9.71
CA ARG A 682 13.85 -0.21 -10.35
C ARG A 682 13.58 -0.54 -11.83
N ILE A 683 13.68 -1.82 -12.19
CA ILE A 683 13.21 -2.29 -13.49
C ILE A 683 11.69 -2.49 -13.39
N PRO A 684 10.88 -1.75 -14.17
CA PRO A 684 9.44 -1.86 -14.10
C PRO A 684 8.96 -3.22 -14.64
N LYS A 685 8.09 -3.89 -13.87
CA LYS A 685 7.34 -5.02 -14.37
C LYS A 685 6.21 -4.51 -15.28
N GLN A 686 5.60 -5.38 -16.08
CA GLN A 686 4.45 -5.00 -16.93
C GLN A 686 3.31 -4.39 -16.12
N ALA A 687 3.17 -4.81 -14.86
CA ALA A 687 2.18 -4.29 -13.92
C ALA A 687 2.36 -2.80 -13.57
N TYR A 688 3.58 -2.25 -13.60
CA TYR A 688 3.82 -0.83 -13.39
C TYR A 688 3.08 0.02 -14.44
N PHE A 689 3.21 -0.36 -15.71
CA PHE A 689 2.56 0.36 -16.80
C PHE A 689 1.04 0.19 -16.78
N ALA A 690 0.55 -1.02 -16.51
CA ALA A 690 -0.87 -1.30 -16.37
C ALA A 690 -1.50 -0.53 -15.19
N TYR A 691 -0.79 -0.42 -14.07
CA TYR A 691 -1.23 0.34 -12.90
C TYR A 691 -1.27 1.83 -13.19
N ARG A 692 -0.21 2.36 -13.80
CA ARG A 692 -0.13 3.75 -14.24
C ARG A 692 -1.33 4.14 -15.11
N ASP A 693 -1.67 3.32 -16.09
CA ASP A 693 -2.77 3.61 -17.01
C ASP A 693 -4.12 3.49 -16.30
N ALA A 694 -4.30 2.49 -15.43
CA ALA A 694 -5.49 2.34 -14.60
C ALA A 694 -5.65 3.48 -13.56
N LEU A 695 -4.56 4.16 -13.18
CA LEU A 695 -4.57 5.34 -12.31
C LEU A 695 -4.61 6.67 -13.08
N ALA A 696 -4.82 6.68 -14.40
CA ALA A 696 -4.95 7.94 -15.15
C ALA A 696 -5.96 8.88 -14.46
N PRO A 697 -5.64 10.16 -14.21
CA PRO A 697 -6.50 11.06 -13.43
C PRO A 697 -7.92 11.18 -13.99
N LEU A 698 -8.07 11.14 -15.30
CA LEU A 698 -9.34 10.98 -16.01
C LEU A 698 -9.23 9.72 -16.86
N LEU A 699 -10.01 8.70 -16.52
CA LEU A 699 -9.93 7.36 -17.08
C LEU A 699 -11.26 6.96 -17.71
N VAL A 700 -11.20 6.41 -18.92
CA VAL A 700 -12.26 5.56 -19.47
C VAL A 700 -12.02 4.13 -19.01
N SER A 701 -12.99 3.52 -18.34
CA SER A 701 -12.90 2.12 -17.90
C SER A 701 -14.00 1.30 -18.55
N LEU A 702 -13.63 0.16 -19.14
CA LEU A 702 -14.57 -0.77 -19.75
C LEU A 702 -14.89 -1.92 -18.78
N ARG A 703 -16.16 -2.29 -18.71
CA ARG A 703 -16.65 -3.41 -17.91
C ARG A 703 -17.42 -4.40 -18.79
N THR A 704 -17.02 -5.67 -18.72
CA THR A 704 -17.68 -6.77 -19.43
C THR A 704 -18.14 -7.86 -18.46
N ASP A 705 -19.15 -8.60 -18.83
CA ASP A 705 -19.60 -9.78 -18.10
C ASP A 705 -18.72 -11.01 -18.39
N ARG A 706 -18.09 -11.06 -19.56
CA ARG A 706 -17.29 -12.20 -20.05
C ARG A 706 -16.28 -11.78 -21.13
N PHE A 707 -15.34 -12.68 -21.42
CA PHE A 707 -14.30 -12.47 -22.45
C PHE A 707 -14.47 -13.35 -23.67
N ALA A 708 -15.38 -14.34 -23.64
CA ALA A 708 -15.62 -15.27 -24.72
C ALA A 708 -17.12 -15.34 -25.06
N TYR A 709 -17.43 -15.27 -26.34
CA TYR A 709 -18.79 -15.24 -26.87
C TYR A 709 -18.98 -16.28 -27.99
N THR A 710 -20.23 -16.73 -28.18
CA THR A 710 -20.60 -17.55 -29.32
C THR A 710 -21.08 -16.65 -30.48
N ALA A 711 -20.72 -16.97 -31.70
CA ALA A 711 -21.17 -16.25 -32.88
C ALA A 711 -22.69 -16.15 -32.93
N GLY A 712 -23.20 -14.95 -33.20
CA GLY A 712 -24.63 -14.64 -33.22
C GLY A 712 -25.16 -14.02 -31.90
N GLU A 713 -24.38 -14.02 -30.83
CA GLU A 713 -24.74 -13.25 -29.61
C GLU A 713 -24.60 -11.74 -29.84
N THR A 714 -25.26 -10.97 -29.02
CA THR A 714 -25.05 -9.53 -28.92
C THR A 714 -24.08 -9.24 -27.77
N ILE A 715 -23.01 -8.54 -28.04
CA ILE A 715 -22.01 -8.12 -27.06
C ILE A 715 -22.38 -6.72 -26.56
N GLN A 716 -22.41 -6.55 -25.25
CA GLN A 716 -22.55 -5.23 -24.61
C GLN A 716 -21.39 -5.01 -23.66
N ILE A 717 -20.66 -3.89 -23.85
CA ILE A 717 -19.54 -3.49 -23.02
C ILE A 717 -19.84 -2.14 -22.42
N GLU A 718 -19.91 -2.08 -21.11
CA GLU A 718 -20.20 -0.85 -20.36
C GLU A 718 -18.95 0.03 -20.25
N ALA A 719 -19.13 1.32 -20.43
CA ALA A 719 -18.09 2.32 -20.29
C ALA A 719 -18.38 3.29 -19.14
N PHE A 720 -17.39 3.50 -18.31
CA PHE A 720 -17.40 4.42 -17.18
C PHE A 720 -16.38 5.52 -17.38
N LEU A 721 -16.66 6.73 -16.87
CA LEU A 721 -15.66 7.76 -16.64
C LEU A 721 -15.33 7.85 -15.16
N CYS A 722 -14.05 7.67 -14.84
CA CYS A 722 -13.52 7.80 -13.50
C CYS A 722 -12.64 9.06 -13.45
N ASN A 723 -13.13 10.12 -12.84
CA ASN A 723 -12.47 11.41 -12.77
C ASN A 723 -12.02 11.70 -11.34
N ASP A 724 -10.71 11.67 -11.09
CA ASP A 724 -10.12 12.03 -9.81
C ASP A 724 -9.56 13.48 -9.82
N THR A 725 -9.80 14.22 -10.89
CA THR A 725 -9.40 15.63 -10.95
C THR A 725 -10.43 16.53 -10.26
N ALA A 726 -10.01 17.73 -9.91
CA ALA A 726 -10.90 18.75 -9.36
C ALA A 726 -11.73 19.50 -10.42
N LYS A 727 -11.75 19.03 -11.68
CA LYS A 727 -12.40 19.70 -12.81
C LYS A 727 -13.50 18.82 -13.38
N SER A 728 -14.67 19.40 -13.59
CA SER A 728 -15.74 18.80 -14.41
C SER A 728 -15.56 19.20 -15.87
N GLY A 729 -16.03 18.36 -16.80
CA GLY A 729 -15.91 18.63 -18.22
C GLY A 729 -16.88 17.84 -19.09
N ALA A 730 -17.20 18.39 -20.25
CA ALA A 730 -17.96 17.72 -21.31
C ALA A 730 -16.98 17.12 -22.33
N TYR A 731 -17.27 15.89 -22.76
CA TYR A 731 -16.43 15.07 -23.62
C TYR A 731 -17.28 14.35 -24.67
N THR A 732 -16.62 13.74 -25.65
CA THR A 732 -17.20 12.75 -26.52
C THR A 732 -16.51 11.41 -26.30
N LEU A 733 -17.29 10.36 -26.00
CA LEU A 733 -16.79 8.99 -25.93
C LEU A 733 -17.02 8.32 -27.28
N ALA A 734 -15.93 7.93 -27.92
CA ALA A 734 -15.94 7.22 -29.21
C ALA A 734 -15.56 5.75 -28.98
N PHE A 735 -16.29 4.85 -29.65
CA PHE A 735 -16.00 3.41 -29.69
C PHE A 735 -15.53 3.00 -31.06
N GLU A 736 -14.51 2.19 -31.14
CA GLU A 736 -13.94 1.63 -32.35
C GLU A 736 -13.74 0.12 -32.18
N LEU A 737 -14.34 -0.69 -33.04
CA LEU A 737 -14.23 -2.14 -33.02
C LEU A 737 -13.27 -2.60 -34.12
N TYR A 738 -12.28 -3.38 -33.75
CA TYR A 738 -11.26 -3.93 -34.63
C TYR A 738 -11.36 -5.46 -34.68
N ASN A 739 -11.09 -6.02 -35.86
CA ASN A 739 -10.93 -7.45 -36.03
C ASN A 739 -9.49 -7.92 -35.70
N GLU A 740 -9.22 -9.22 -35.77
CA GLU A 740 -7.92 -9.82 -35.46
C GLU A 740 -6.77 -9.29 -36.35
N GLN A 741 -7.07 -8.81 -37.58
CA GLN A 741 -6.10 -8.16 -38.47
C GLN A 741 -5.91 -6.67 -38.20
N ASN A 742 -6.41 -6.19 -37.07
CA ASN A 742 -6.35 -4.80 -36.65
C ASN A 742 -7.03 -3.84 -37.66
N LYS A 743 -8.05 -4.31 -38.39
CA LYS A 743 -8.87 -3.49 -39.26
C LYS A 743 -10.06 -2.96 -38.49
N LEU A 744 -10.27 -1.64 -38.55
CA LEU A 744 -11.47 -1.01 -38.03
C LEU A 744 -12.71 -1.50 -38.81
N ILE A 745 -13.69 -2.05 -38.10
CA ILE A 745 -14.89 -2.65 -38.68
C ILE A 745 -16.17 -1.90 -38.31
N GLN A 746 -16.27 -1.40 -37.07
CA GLN A 746 -17.45 -0.65 -36.61
C GLN A 746 -17.03 0.50 -35.71
N THR A 747 -17.89 1.54 -35.66
CA THR A 747 -17.68 2.73 -34.79
C THR A 747 -18.99 3.20 -34.18
N GLY A 748 -18.87 3.94 -33.08
CA GLY A 748 -20.00 4.63 -32.44
C GLY A 748 -19.51 5.81 -31.62
N ARG A 749 -20.38 6.77 -31.32
CA ARG A 749 -20.05 7.93 -30.47
C ARG A 749 -21.22 8.33 -29.60
N VAL A 750 -20.92 8.75 -28.35
CA VAL A 750 -21.91 9.32 -27.45
C VAL A 750 -21.34 10.54 -26.73
N PRO A 751 -22.16 11.51 -26.36
CA PRO A 751 -21.74 12.58 -25.47
C PRO A 751 -21.46 12.01 -24.08
N ALA A 752 -20.46 12.56 -23.40
CA ALA A 752 -20.06 12.16 -22.07
C ALA A 752 -19.81 13.38 -21.18
N HIS A 753 -20.01 13.23 -19.88
CA HIS A 753 -19.71 14.25 -18.89
C HIS A 753 -18.98 13.61 -17.72
N ALA A 754 -17.91 14.24 -17.27
CA ALA A 754 -17.17 13.83 -16.09
C ALA A 754 -17.29 14.91 -15.02
N ASP A 755 -17.90 14.57 -13.89
CA ASP A 755 -17.94 15.43 -12.71
C ASP A 755 -16.62 15.35 -11.94
N ALA A 756 -16.23 16.43 -11.29
CA ALA A 756 -15.02 16.50 -10.49
C ALA A 756 -15.04 15.48 -9.35
N CYS A 757 -13.98 14.69 -9.22
CA CYS A 757 -13.79 13.68 -8.18
C CYS A 757 -14.97 12.69 -8.08
N ARG A 758 -15.47 12.21 -9.26
CA ARG A 758 -16.60 11.26 -9.38
C ARG A 758 -16.32 10.17 -10.40
N ALA A 759 -16.96 9.03 -10.18
CA ALA A 759 -17.03 7.96 -11.17
C ALA A 759 -18.49 7.76 -11.60
N ALA A 760 -18.73 7.59 -12.90
CA ALA A 760 -20.08 7.42 -13.44
C ALA A 760 -20.09 6.50 -14.65
N TYR A 761 -21.15 5.70 -14.77
CA TYR A 761 -21.51 5.02 -16.00
C TYR A 761 -21.92 6.03 -17.07
N ILE A 762 -21.48 5.81 -18.32
CA ILE A 762 -21.75 6.69 -19.44
C ILE A 762 -22.63 6.02 -20.49
N ALA A 763 -22.19 4.86 -21.02
CA ALA A 763 -22.89 4.15 -22.08
C ALA A 763 -22.41 2.71 -22.17
N SER A 764 -23.17 1.88 -22.89
CA SER A 764 -22.75 0.54 -23.32
C SER A 764 -22.57 0.50 -24.84
N ALA A 765 -21.40 0.12 -25.31
CA ALA A 765 -21.18 -0.21 -26.70
C ALA A 765 -21.90 -1.54 -27.02
N GLU A 766 -22.72 -1.58 -28.05
CA GLU A 766 -23.46 -2.76 -28.50
C GLU A 766 -23.06 -3.12 -29.92
N PHE A 767 -22.69 -4.39 -30.13
CA PHE A 767 -22.34 -4.92 -31.45
C PHE A 767 -22.55 -6.43 -31.53
N PRO A 768 -22.75 -7.00 -32.73
CA PRO A 768 -22.92 -8.44 -32.86
C PRO A 768 -21.58 -9.19 -32.72
N ALA A 769 -21.62 -10.35 -32.10
CA ALA A 769 -20.51 -11.31 -32.09
C ALA A 769 -20.44 -12.02 -33.45
N GLU A 770 -19.69 -11.45 -34.39
CA GLU A 770 -19.56 -12.01 -35.75
C GLU A 770 -18.15 -12.54 -35.97
N THR A 771 -18.03 -13.71 -36.57
CA THR A 771 -16.78 -14.25 -37.08
C THR A 771 -17.03 -15.17 -38.28
N ALA A 772 -16.19 -15.05 -39.29
CA ALA A 772 -16.14 -15.98 -40.43
C ALA A 772 -15.21 -17.17 -40.16
N GLN A 773 -14.43 -17.14 -39.07
CA GLN A 773 -13.48 -18.16 -38.69
C GLN A 773 -14.03 -19.00 -37.53
N ASP A 774 -13.44 -20.15 -37.27
CA ASP A 774 -13.81 -20.96 -36.10
C ASP A 774 -13.61 -20.23 -34.78
N ARG A 775 -12.64 -19.28 -34.75
CA ARG A 775 -12.33 -18.41 -33.65
C ARG A 775 -11.76 -17.09 -34.18
N GLU A 776 -12.14 -15.97 -33.61
CA GLU A 776 -11.60 -14.66 -33.93
C GLU A 776 -11.48 -13.77 -32.66
N THR A 777 -10.44 -12.97 -32.58
CA THR A 777 -10.30 -11.98 -31.52
C THR A 777 -10.76 -10.62 -32.03
N LEU A 778 -11.73 -10.03 -31.34
CA LEU A 778 -12.17 -8.65 -31.51
C LEU A 778 -11.54 -7.74 -30.47
N THR A 779 -11.21 -6.51 -30.84
CA THR A 779 -10.72 -5.49 -29.91
C THR A 779 -11.66 -4.29 -29.94
N LEU A 780 -12.36 -4.03 -28.84
CA LEU A 780 -13.10 -2.78 -28.67
C LEU A 780 -12.17 -1.75 -28.03
N ARG A 781 -11.97 -0.62 -28.71
CA ARG A 781 -11.27 0.54 -28.20
C ARG A 781 -12.29 1.65 -27.85
N ALA A 782 -12.16 2.23 -26.65
CA ALA A 782 -12.92 3.40 -26.25
C ALA A 782 -11.97 4.58 -26.12
N VAL A 783 -12.30 5.72 -26.73
CA VAL A 783 -11.47 6.93 -26.81
C VAL A 783 -12.27 8.11 -26.31
N LEU A 784 -11.73 8.81 -25.31
CA LEU A 784 -12.30 10.05 -24.75
C LEU A 784 -11.71 11.25 -25.47
N LEU A 785 -12.58 12.06 -26.07
CA LEU A 785 -12.22 13.26 -26.80
C LEU A 785 -12.71 14.50 -26.05
N ASP A 786 -11.88 15.51 -25.96
CA ASP A 786 -12.28 16.83 -25.44
C ASP A 786 -13.11 17.64 -26.44
N GLY A 787 -13.48 18.86 -26.07
CA GLY A 787 -14.26 19.76 -26.93
C GLY A 787 -13.55 20.21 -28.23
N ASN A 788 -12.23 20.01 -28.32
CA ASN A 788 -11.43 20.29 -29.52
C ASN A 788 -11.26 19.04 -30.40
N GLY A 789 -11.66 17.87 -29.92
CA GLY A 789 -11.44 16.58 -30.56
C GLY A 789 -10.08 15.96 -30.26
N ASP A 790 -9.34 16.50 -29.30
CA ASP A 790 -8.08 15.91 -28.86
C ASP A 790 -8.34 14.72 -27.93
N VAL A 791 -7.49 13.68 -28.06
CA VAL A 791 -7.57 12.48 -27.22
C VAL A 791 -7.07 12.80 -25.80
N VAL A 792 -7.95 12.60 -24.84
CA VAL A 792 -7.67 12.79 -23.41
C VAL A 792 -7.26 11.47 -22.75
N ASN A 793 -7.97 10.38 -23.07
CA ASN A 793 -7.69 9.04 -22.56
C ASN A 793 -8.23 8.00 -23.55
N ASP A 794 -7.65 6.81 -23.56
CA ASP A 794 -8.16 5.69 -24.31
C ASP A 794 -7.91 4.38 -23.57
N THR A 795 -8.68 3.36 -23.91
CA THR A 795 -8.58 2.01 -23.33
C THR A 795 -9.07 0.96 -24.34
N GLU A 796 -8.61 -0.27 -24.16
CA GLU A 796 -8.98 -1.39 -25.01
C GLU A 796 -9.47 -2.60 -24.21
N GLN A 797 -10.47 -3.30 -24.79
CA GLN A 797 -10.94 -4.59 -24.31
C GLN A 797 -10.88 -5.62 -25.43
N LYS A 798 -10.16 -6.71 -25.21
CA LYS A 798 -10.10 -7.85 -26.14
C LYS A 798 -11.13 -8.88 -25.76
N LEU A 799 -11.80 -9.42 -26.78
CA LEU A 799 -12.85 -10.43 -26.68
C LEU A 799 -12.58 -11.52 -27.70
N THR A 800 -13.01 -12.75 -27.41
CA THR A 800 -12.90 -13.87 -28.35
C THR A 800 -14.29 -14.32 -28.76
N VAL A 801 -14.53 -14.40 -30.04
CA VAL A 801 -15.76 -14.94 -30.62
C VAL A 801 -15.47 -16.31 -31.20
N PHE A 802 -16.29 -17.29 -30.85
CA PHE A 802 -16.18 -18.66 -31.34
C PHE A 802 -17.42 -19.02 -32.18
N GLN A 803 -17.22 -19.73 -33.30
CA GLN A 803 -18.34 -20.40 -33.96
C GLN A 803 -18.99 -21.42 -33.02
N ASP A 804 -20.29 -21.56 -33.08
CA ASP A 804 -20.98 -22.54 -32.26
C ASP A 804 -20.62 -23.99 -32.70
N VAL A 805 -20.66 -24.89 -31.75
CA VAL A 805 -20.33 -26.28 -31.95
C VAL A 805 -21.44 -27.18 -31.40
N THR A 806 -21.68 -28.30 -32.06
CA THR A 806 -22.60 -29.32 -31.56
C THR A 806 -21.85 -30.31 -30.68
N VAL A 807 -22.35 -30.50 -29.47
CA VAL A 807 -21.87 -31.56 -28.56
C VAL A 807 -22.68 -32.83 -28.84
N VAL A 808 -21.99 -33.87 -29.31
CA VAL A 808 -22.59 -35.19 -29.53
C VAL A 808 -22.04 -36.16 -28.50
N PRO A 809 -22.85 -36.61 -27.52
CA PRO A 809 -22.41 -37.60 -26.54
C PRO A 809 -21.89 -38.86 -27.20
N ASN A 810 -20.94 -39.52 -26.57
CA ASN A 810 -20.35 -40.78 -27.02
C ASN A 810 -20.43 -41.80 -25.89
N ASP A 811 -21.14 -42.90 -26.12
CA ASP A 811 -21.39 -43.96 -25.12
C ASP A 811 -20.10 -44.64 -24.62
N ASN A 812 -19.01 -44.49 -25.34
CA ASN A 812 -17.70 -45.00 -24.93
C ASN A 812 -16.93 -44.03 -24.02
N VAL A 813 -17.48 -42.84 -23.75
CA VAL A 813 -16.87 -41.84 -22.86
C VAL A 813 -17.80 -41.54 -21.67
N VAL A 814 -17.29 -41.73 -20.48
CA VAL A 814 -17.99 -41.38 -19.21
C VAL A 814 -17.30 -40.19 -18.62
N ILE A 815 -17.99 -39.04 -18.56
CA ILE A 815 -17.50 -37.83 -17.97
C ILE A 815 -18.11 -37.67 -16.56
N LEU A 816 -17.28 -37.50 -15.56
CA LEU A 816 -17.66 -37.42 -14.15
C LEU A 816 -17.14 -36.11 -13.53
N LYS A 817 -18.02 -35.40 -12.80
CA LYS A 817 -17.66 -34.43 -11.77
C LYS A 817 -17.94 -35.10 -10.42
N LEU A 818 -16.99 -35.13 -9.53
CA LEU A 818 -17.04 -35.86 -8.26
C LEU A 818 -17.13 -34.89 -7.09
N GLU A 819 -17.98 -35.25 -6.13
CA GLU A 819 -18.06 -34.52 -4.85
C GLU A 819 -16.83 -34.77 -3.97
N PRO A 820 -16.52 -33.90 -3.00
CA PRO A 820 -15.44 -34.15 -2.05
C PRO A 820 -15.55 -35.49 -1.35
N GLY A 821 -14.43 -36.20 -1.24
CA GLY A 821 -14.35 -37.50 -0.60
C GLY A 821 -13.54 -38.54 -1.38
N LEU A 822 -13.68 -39.80 -0.96
CA LEU A 822 -12.99 -40.96 -1.56
C LEU A 822 -13.93 -41.69 -2.51
N HIS A 823 -13.48 -41.90 -3.76
CA HIS A 823 -14.23 -42.54 -4.81
C HIS A 823 -13.42 -43.66 -5.42
N THR A 824 -14.13 -44.63 -6.10
CA THR A 824 -13.48 -45.62 -6.96
C THR A 824 -13.97 -45.39 -8.40
N VAL A 825 -13.05 -45.01 -9.28
CA VAL A 825 -13.35 -44.77 -10.71
C VAL A 825 -12.37 -45.55 -11.57
N ALA A 826 -12.91 -46.31 -12.52
CA ALA A 826 -12.13 -47.13 -13.46
C ALA A 826 -11.09 -48.03 -12.77
N GLY A 827 -11.45 -48.58 -11.59
CA GLY A 827 -10.62 -49.49 -10.80
C GLY A 827 -9.55 -48.80 -9.93
N GLU A 828 -9.50 -47.49 -9.93
CA GLU A 828 -8.54 -46.69 -9.12
C GLU A 828 -9.25 -45.91 -8.03
N THR A 829 -8.47 -45.63 -6.95
CA THR A 829 -8.90 -44.73 -5.88
C THR A 829 -8.68 -43.29 -6.32
N VAL A 830 -9.73 -42.49 -6.16
CA VAL A 830 -9.73 -41.05 -6.45
C VAL A 830 -10.08 -40.29 -5.19
N THR A 831 -9.19 -39.42 -4.76
CA THR A 831 -9.44 -38.53 -3.60
C THR A 831 -9.75 -37.13 -4.09
N VAL A 832 -10.96 -36.63 -3.78
CA VAL A 832 -11.42 -35.29 -4.14
C VAL A 832 -11.38 -34.39 -2.90
N LYS A 833 -10.75 -33.23 -3.02
CA LYS A 833 -10.69 -32.22 -1.96
C LYS A 833 -11.25 -30.89 -2.44
N PRO A 834 -11.94 -30.13 -1.58
CA PRO A 834 -12.25 -28.72 -1.89
C PRO A 834 -10.98 -27.95 -2.19
N CYS A 835 -11.09 -26.96 -3.06
CA CYS A 835 -10.02 -25.99 -3.22
C CYS A 835 -9.91 -25.14 -1.95
N GLY A 836 -8.70 -25.05 -1.38
CA GLY A 836 -8.42 -24.26 -0.18
C GLY A 836 -8.18 -22.78 -0.50
N MET A 837 -7.08 -22.23 0.01
CA MET A 837 -6.66 -20.84 -0.22
C MET A 837 -6.12 -20.57 -1.63
N LEU A 838 -6.58 -21.25 -2.65
CA LEU A 838 -6.01 -21.15 -3.99
C LEU A 838 -6.88 -20.36 -4.95
N PRO A 839 -6.28 -19.66 -5.93
CA PRO A 839 -7.00 -19.07 -7.01
C PRO A 839 -7.70 -20.16 -7.84
N LEU A 840 -9.00 -20.08 -7.88
CA LEU A 840 -9.85 -21.09 -8.54
C LEU A 840 -10.03 -20.82 -10.05
N HIS A 841 -9.39 -19.76 -10.55
CA HIS A 841 -9.51 -19.31 -11.94
C HIS A 841 -8.49 -19.93 -12.89
N PHE A 842 -7.57 -20.77 -12.41
CA PHE A 842 -6.44 -21.22 -13.22
C PHE A 842 -6.34 -22.74 -13.31
N VAL A 843 -5.95 -23.18 -14.51
CA VAL A 843 -5.50 -24.54 -14.76
C VAL A 843 -4.33 -24.50 -15.74
N SER A 844 -3.39 -25.45 -15.58
CA SER A 844 -2.31 -25.69 -16.53
C SER A 844 -2.72 -26.81 -17.50
N ARG A 845 -2.63 -26.55 -18.79
CA ARG A 845 -2.98 -27.53 -19.83
C ARG A 845 -1.82 -28.46 -20.11
N LYS A 846 -2.14 -29.71 -20.40
CA LYS A 846 -1.23 -30.59 -21.12
C LYS A 846 -1.40 -30.34 -22.64
N THR A 847 -0.71 -29.28 -23.12
CA THR A 847 -0.97 -28.68 -24.46
C THR A 847 -0.95 -29.65 -25.63
N GLY A 848 -0.18 -30.73 -25.57
CA GLY A 848 -0.18 -31.81 -26.58
C GLY A 848 -1.35 -32.79 -26.48
N TYR A 849 -2.23 -32.65 -25.46
CA TYR A 849 -3.34 -33.55 -25.30
C TYR A 849 -4.51 -33.15 -26.22
N PRO A 850 -5.12 -34.10 -26.98
CA PRO A 850 -6.08 -33.79 -28.04
C PRO A 850 -7.30 -32.98 -27.59
N ALA A 851 -7.75 -33.15 -26.35
CA ALA A 851 -8.92 -32.42 -25.85
C ALA A 851 -8.66 -30.92 -25.64
N VAL A 852 -7.43 -30.50 -25.48
CA VAL A 852 -7.04 -29.11 -25.19
C VAL A 852 -6.17 -28.46 -26.28
N ALA A 853 -5.78 -29.19 -27.30
CA ALA A 853 -4.82 -28.75 -28.33
C ALA A 853 -5.28 -27.53 -29.16
N GLU A 854 -6.63 -27.40 -29.37
CA GLU A 854 -7.18 -26.25 -30.13
C GLU A 854 -7.27 -24.94 -29.36
N PHE A 855 -7.10 -24.99 -28.04
CA PHE A 855 -7.30 -23.83 -27.19
C PHE A 855 -5.98 -23.05 -26.97
N LYS A 856 -6.13 -21.77 -26.61
CA LYS A 856 -5.05 -20.94 -26.05
C LYS A 856 -5.15 -20.98 -24.52
N GLU A 857 -4.07 -20.64 -23.83
CA GLU A 857 -4.01 -20.67 -22.37
C GLU A 857 -5.12 -19.83 -21.73
N GLN A 858 -5.33 -18.62 -22.23
CA GLN A 858 -6.34 -17.70 -21.72
C GLN A 858 -7.79 -18.21 -21.85
N ASP A 859 -8.03 -19.21 -22.68
CA ASP A 859 -9.37 -19.78 -22.83
C ASP A 859 -9.80 -20.57 -21.58
N PHE A 860 -8.83 -21.07 -20.80
CA PHE A 860 -9.05 -21.74 -19.51
C PHE A 860 -8.91 -20.80 -18.31
N SER A 861 -9.31 -19.55 -18.48
CA SER A 861 -9.37 -18.56 -17.41
C SER A 861 -10.68 -17.78 -17.50
N TYR A 862 -11.29 -17.46 -16.38
CA TYR A 862 -12.44 -16.55 -16.31
C TYR A 862 -13.65 -16.98 -17.14
N TRP A 863 -14.21 -18.14 -16.86
CA TRP A 863 -15.41 -18.62 -17.54
C TRP A 863 -16.66 -17.90 -17.04
N TYR A 864 -17.54 -17.59 -17.99
CA TYR A 864 -18.82 -16.96 -17.72
C TYR A 864 -19.82 -17.92 -17.11
N ASP A 865 -20.55 -17.46 -16.10
CA ASP A 865 -21.71 -18.08 -15.52
C ASP A 865 -22.94 -17.19 -15.75
N ALA A 866 -23.88 -17.64 -16.57
CA ALA A 866 -25.09 -16.89 -16.90
C ALA A 866 -26.01 -16.65 -15.68
N LYS A 867 -25.95 -17.49 -14.65
CA LYS A 867 -26.73 -17.33 -13.43
C LYS A 867 -26.18 -16.21 -12.56
N GLU A 868 -24.87 -16.10 -12.48
CA GLU A 868 -24.18 -15.07 -11.71
C GLU A 868 -23.95 -13.77 -12.51
N ASP A 869 -24.16 -13.80 -13.81
CA ASP A 869 -23.92 -12.72 -14.77
C ASP A 869 -22.51 -12.10 -14.66
N CYS A 870 -21.53 -12.94 -14.41
CA CYS A 870 -20.13 -12.56 -14.32
C CYS A 870 -19.21 -13.75 -14.63
N ILE A 871 -17.91 -13.47 -14.75
CA ILE A 871 -16.90 -14.52 -14.75
C ILE A 871 -16.77 -15.13 -13.35
N THR A 872 -16.62 -16.43 -13.28
CA THR A 872 -16.57 -17.18 -12.03
C THR A 872 -15.32 -18.06 -11.96
N PRO A 873 -14.96 -18.56 -10.79
CA PRO A 873 -13.94 -19.59 -10.63
C PRO A 873 -14.21 -20.81 -11.54
N LEU A 874 -13.14 -21.42 -12.06
CA LEU A 874 -13.23 -22.63 -12.86
C LEU A 874 -13.43 -23.89 -12.01
N LEU A 875 -12.93 -23.88 -10.77
CA LEU A 875 -12.83 -25.03 -9.88
C LEU A 875 -13.39 -24.71 -8.50
N ASP A 876 -14.16 -25.67 -7.96
CA ASP A 876 -14.53 -25.73 -6.55
C ASP A 876 -13.74 -26.84 -5.83
N THR A 877 -13.33 -27.85 -6.59
CA THR A 877 -12.65 -29.05 -6.10
C THR A 877 -11.53 -29.44 -7.05
N THR A 878 -10.56 -30.16 -6.50
CA THR A 878 -9.49 -30.83 -7.25
C THR A 878 -9.39 -32.27 -6.80
N PHE A 879 -8.62 -33.09 -7.51
CA PHE A 879 -8.47 -34.51 -7.14
C PHE A 879 -7.06 -35.04 -7.36
N THR A 880 -6.77 -36.14 -6.67
CA THR A 880 -5.60 -36.96 -6.90
C THR A 880 -6.05 -38.39 -7.29
N ALA A 881 -5.38 -38.96 -8.26
CA ALA A 881 -5.64 -40.32 -8.71
C ALA A 881 -4.41 -40.90 -9.42
N GLU A 882 -4.02 -42.11 -9.06
CA GLU A 882 -2.99 -42.84 -9.81
C GLU A 882 -3.56 -43.49 -11.08
N GLY A 883 -2.73 -43.72 -12.07
CA GLY A 883 -3.12 -44.42 -13.31
C GLY A 883 -4.03 -43.64 -14.26
N PHE A 884 -4.30 -42.35 -13.98
CA PHE A 884 -4.99 -41.45 -14.89
C PHE A 884 -3.99 -40.60 -15.67
N THR A 885 -4.31 -40.34 -16.95
CA THR A 885 -3.54 -39.43 -17.81
C THR A 885 -4.03 -38.01 -17.61
N PRO A 886 -3.19 -37.06 -17.16
CA PRO A 886 -3.59 -35.68 -16.95
C PRO A 886 -4.00 -34.97 -18.23
N ILE A 887 -5.06 -34.17 -18.16
CA ILE A 887 -5.53 -33.24 -19.20
C ILE A 887 -5.29 -31.82 -18.75
N LEU A 888 -5.75 -31.52 -17.54
CA LEU A 888 -5.58 -30.23 -16.87
C LEU A 888 -5.04 -30.47 -15.45
N LEU A 889 -4.04 -29.68 -15.08
CA LEU A 889 -3.47 -29.65 -13.74
C LEU A 889 -3.95 -28.40 -13.00
N SER A 890 -3.89 -28.48 -11.68
CA SER A 890 -4.07 -27.35 -10.76
C SER A 890 -3.19 -27.59 -9.53
N SER A 891 -3.37 -26.78 -8.50
CA SER A 891 -2.70 -26.94 -7.23
C SER A 891 -3.72 -27.03 -6.09
N ASN A 892 -3.33 -27.66 -4.98
CA ASN A 892 -4.05 -27.67 -3.71
C ASN A 892 -3.07 -27.86 -2.57
N THR A 893 -3.51 -27.67 -1.32
CA THR A 893 -2.67 -27.92 -0.16
C THR A 893 -2.76 -29.38 0.28
N ASP A 894 -1.63 -29.94 0.71
CA ASP A 894 -1.57 -31.23 1.39
C ASP A 894 -2.02 -31.13 2.87
N GLU A 895 -1.84 -32.20 3.64
CA GLU A 895 -2.22 -32.25 5.06
C GLU A 895 -1.33 -31.33 5.94
N ASP A 896 -0.12 -31.04 5.49
CA ASP A 896 0.85 -30.18 6.17
C ASP A 896 0.74 -28.71 5.69
N GLY A 897 -0.25 -28.39 4.81
CA GLY A 897 -0.44 -27.07 4.25
C GLY A 897 0.52 -26.70 3.12
N ASN A 898 1.32 -27.63 2.63
CA ASN A 898 2.20 -27.41 1.49
C ASN A 898 1.43 -27.44 0.18
N TRP A 899 1.82 -26.61 -0.78
CA TRP A 899 1.29 -26.57 -2.12
C TRP A 899 1.79 -27.75 -2.95
N VAL A 900 0.86 -28.51 -3.45
CA VAL A 900 1.15 -29.74 -4.24
C VAL A 900 0.37 -29.76 -5.55
N PRO A 901 0.94 -30.33 -6.63
CA PRO A 901 0.23 -30.50 -7.88
C PRO A 901 -0.91 -31.51 -7.73
N VAL A 902 -2.05 -31.16 -8.31
CA VAL A 902 -3.26 -31.98 -8.34
C VAL A 902 -3.90 -31.98 -9.72
N LEU A 903 -4.91 -32.79 -9.90
CA LEU A 903 -5.64 -32.90 -11.15
C LEU A 903 -6.91 -32.04 -11.11
N ALA A 904 -7.18 -31.32 -12.21
CA ALA A 904 -8.44 -30.65 -12.50
C ALA A 904 -9.26 -31.46 -13.51
N ALA A 905 -8.58 -32.08 -14.50
CA ALA A 905 -9.17 -33.03 -15.40
C ALA A 905 -8.15 -34.12 -15.82
N ALA A 906 -8.58 -35.38 -15.83
CA ALA A 906 -7.75 -36.51 -16.25
C ALA A 906 -8.61 -37.64 -16.80
N GLU A 907 -8.01 -38.59 -17.58
CA GLU A 907 -8.72 -39.69 -18.16
C GLU A 907 -8.03 -41.01 -17.95
N LYS A 908 -8.83 -42.10 -18.03
CA LYS A 908 -8.34 -43.46 -17.98
C LYS A 908 -9.20 -44.37 -18.85
N ARG A 909 -8.56 -45.27 -19.62
CA ARG A 909 -9.27 -46.37 -20.30
C ARG A 909 -9.45 -47.53 -19.33
N TYR A 910 -10.71 -48.05 -19.27
CA TYR A 910 -11.03 -49.16 -18.42
C TYR A 910 -12.24 -49.93 -19.00
N ASN A 911 -12.15 -51.24 -19.15
CA ASN A 911 -13.19 -52.11 -19.64
C ASN A 911 -13.84 -51.61 -20.95
N GLY A 912 -13.03 -51.18 -21.91
CA GLY A 912 -13.49 -50.72 -23.22
C GLY A 912 -14.08 -49.31 -23.26
N LYS A 913 -14.22 -48.67 -22.14
CA LYS A 913 -14.67 -47.27 -22.01
C LYS A 913 -13.55 -46.34 -21.58
N ARG A 914 -13.73 -45.04 -21.85
CA ARG A 914 -12.88 -43.99 -21.42
C ARG A 914 -13.57 -43.21 -20.29
N TYR A 915 -12.98 -43.21 -19.11
CA TYR A 915 -13.48 -42.47 -17.97
C TYR A 915 -12.69 -41.14 -17.88
N VAL A 916 -13.40 -40.03 -17.89
CA VAL A 916 -12.85 -38.69 -17.74
C VAL A 916 -13.37 -38.10 -16.43
N ILE A 917 -12.51 -37.82 -15.51
CA ILE A 917 -12.86 -37.03 -14.33
C ILE A 917 -12.54 -35.58 -14.68
N CYS A 918 -13.51 -34.67 -14.55
CA CYS A 918 -13.38 -33.26 -14.85
C CYS A 918 -14.12 -32.47 -13.77
N GLN A 919 -13.36 -31.69 -12.98
CA GLN A 919 -13.91 -30.88 -11.88
C GLN A 919 -14.35 -29.48 -12.36
N LEU A 920 -14.08 -29.12 -13.64
CA LEU A 920 -14.54 -27.85 -14.18
C LEU A 920 -16.06 -27.90 -14.44
N GLU A 921 -16.71 -26.75 -14.30
CA GLU A 921 -18.10 -26.55 -14.68
C GLU A 921 -18.23 -26.49 -16.23
N LEU A 922 -18.70 -27.60 -16.84
CA LEU A 922 -18.83 -27.71 -18.29
C LEU A 922 -20.14 -27.09 -18.80
N ARG A 923 -20.40 -25.85 -18.48
CA ARG A 923 -21.61 -25.12 -18.88
C ARG A 923 -21.59 -24.79 -20.36
N GLN A 924 -22.68 -25.14 -21.06
CA GLN A 924 -22.73 -25.02 -22.52
C GLN A 924 -22.98 -23.60 -23.03
N GLU A 925 -23.41 -22.68 -22.17
CA GLU A 925 -23.47 -21.25 -22.46
C GLU A 925 -22.09 -20.58 -22.56
N ASN A 926 -21.06 -21.24 -22.03
CA ASN A 926 -19.68 -20.79 -22.24
C ASN A 926 -19.11 -21.52 -23.48
N PRO A 927 -18.70 -20.82 -24.55
CA PRO A 927 -18.24 -21.43 -25.80
C PRO A 927 -16.97 -22.28 -25.61
N VAL A 928 -16.09 -21.94 -24.66
CA VAL A 928 -14.90 -22.74 -24.38
C VAL A 928 -15.28 -24.04 -23.68
N ALA A 929 -16.11 -23.96 -22.63
CA ALA A 929 -16.59 -25.13 -21.91
C ALA A 929 -17.34 -26.09 -22.85
N LYS A 930 -18.20 -25.56 -23.73
CA LYS A 930 -18.94 -26.34 -24.75
C LYS A 930 -18.01 -27.08 -25.73
N ARG A 931 -16.98 -26.37 -26.23
CA ARG A 931 -15.95 -26.97 -27.11
C ARG A 931 -15.10 -27.99 -26.38
N PHE A 932 -14.73 -27.74 -25.16
CA PHE A 932 -13.97 -28.68 -24.35
C PHE A 932 -14.78 -29.96 -24.09
N LEU A 933 -16.05 -29.82 -23.74
CA LEU A 933 -16.96 -30.95 -23.57
C LEU A 933 -17.07 -31.77 -24.88
N ARG A 934 -17.26 -31.13 -26.05
CA ARG A 934 -17.23 -31.79 -27.35
C ARG A 934 -15.95 -32.59 -27.55
N ASN A 935 -14.81 -32.02 -27.21
CA ASN A 935 -13.51 -32.66 -27.40
C ASN A 935 -13.32 -33.84 -26.45
N LEU A 936 -13.81 -33.77 -25.23
CA LEU A 936 -13.80 -34.91 -24.31
C LEU A 936 -14.59 -36.07 -24.87
N TYR A 937 -15.79 -35.86 -25.45
CA TYR A 937 -16.55 -36.93 -26.12
C TYR A 937 -15.85 -37.50 -27.36
N ARG A 938 -15.12 -36.70 -28.11
CA ARG A 938 -14.32 -37.14 -29.26
C ARG A 938 -13.17 -38.08 -28.89
N LEU A 939 -12.74 -38.12 -27.65
CA LEU A 939 -11.73 -39.05 -27.16
C LEU A 939 -12.18 -40.51 -27.29
N GLY A 940 -13.48 -40.77 -27.36
CA GLY A 940 -14.05 -42.12 -27.57
C GLY A 940 -13.96 -42.65 -29.01
N THR A 941 -13.62 -41.77 -29.97
CA THR A 941 -13.49 -42.16 -31.38
C THR A 941 -12.04 -42.43 -31.79
N LYS A 942 -11.10 -42.25 -30.91
CA LYS A 942 -9.66 -42.51 -31.05
C LYS A 942 -9.28 -43.56 -30.02
#